data_b92cbe4d7ffadc06e8d7ea893bdb0cdd
#
_entry.id   b92cbe4d7ffadc06e8d7ea893bdb0cdd
#
_cell.length_a   1.000
_cell.length_b   1.000
_cell.length_c   1.000
_cell.angle_alpha   90.00
_cell.angle_beta   90.00
_cell.angle_gamma   90.00
#
_symmetry.space_group_name_H-M   'P 1'
#
loop_
_entity.id
_entity.type
_entity.pdbx_description
1 polymer ?
#
loop_
_entity_poly.entity_id
_entity_poly.type
_entity_poly.pdbx_seq_one_letter_code
_entity_poly.pdbx_strand_id
1 'polypeptide(L)'
;MAKNTTKKSKLAVFALVVLLLGTLIATTIRSIISSLNLGLDLRGGFEILYQVEPLNDGATVDMSAVINSISKRINVLGVSEPQITVEGNNRVRVQIAGAKDLETARELIGTTANLTFRDVDNNELADSSILQEGGASLAYKDGEPIVSLKIADKEKFAAMTKAIAQKGNGANIMVVWLDWQDGDTYAAEAAKAKNGEEPKYISAASVQSEINGDCIISGNFTEDSARTLANLINSGSLPVKLTELSSNVVSASYGADALQVTALAGVIGVAVVMAVMIFVYRLPGLISSIMLAFYVWAVFGIYSLMGAVFTLSGIGALVLGVGMTVDANIINYERIRQELYKGRSVRAAVAEGGKLSFGAIFDAQFTTLLAALIMYIWGTGTVKGFATMLIITVIMTLVLNVGFSKWLLNLIVDSGICDGKPGLFAVKKNQIPDVSKGEKQFYTGTFKFDYMGKAKYAVAAGISIIVLSLALSFFNLAKGNGFLNLGIDFASGTKLTVTSEQVVNVSDVEAEMETLGYKGFSYQSAGEHTVYATTKASLDKEQLTTIKSAFEKKYGVEPGDNIVTPVVGSELVRSAVILTVVAWIAMLAYITFRYEFDYAFGCLVALVHDVLIVIAVFGILRLEVNIELISVLLTIIGYSINNSIIVFDRVREEVNLRNRIEPTEYRAIANEAIDEAIKMSLMSSFTTIIPVIFLLIMGSNSIFTFVFAMLVGLIAGTSSSVFIAAYVWCLIREKSKPKQKTTKQKKDKKVKKELLDEYTISGINA
;
A
#
# COMPACT_ATOMS: atom_id res chain seq x y z
N MET A 1 -28.43 7.43 48.52
CA MET A 1 -28.75 8.30 47.37
C MET A 1 -27.55 8.62 46.50
N ALA A 2 -26.38 8.98 47.02
CA ALA A 2 -25.19 9.34 46.23
C ALA A 2 -24.67 8.23 45.28
N LYS A 3 -24.80 6.93 45.66
CA LYS A 3 -24.35 5.78 44.83
C LYS A 3 -25.22 5.56 43.60
N ASN A 4 -26.49 5.98 43.62
CA ASN A 4 -27.42 5.85 42.47
C ASN A 4 -27.30 7.02 41.47
N THR A 5 -26.94 8.21 41.96
CA THR A 5 -26.69 9.38 41.10
C THR A 5 -25.43 9.18 40.23
N THR A 6 -24.37 8.61 40.79
CA THR A 6 -23.11 8.31 40.05
C THR A 6 -23.33 7.22 38.98
N LYS A 7 -24.20 6.24 39.22
CA LYS A 7 -24.52 5.19 38.22
C LYS A 7 -25.26 5.74 37.00
N LYS A 8 -26.30 6.58 37.24
CA LYS A 8 -27.06 7.25 36.14
C LYS A 8 -26.21 8.24 35.37
N SER A 9 -25.26 8.92 36.03
CA SER A 9 -24.32 9.87 35.41
C SER A 9 -23.39 9.15 34.42
N LYS A 10 -22.85 7.96 34.74
CA LYS A 10 -21.98 7.21 33.83
C LYS A 10 -22.69 6.75 32.57
N LEU A 11 -23.97 6.32 32.68
CA LEU A 11 -24.80 5.96 31.53
C LEU A 11 -25.09 7.19 30.67
N ALA A 12 -25.38 8.33 31.26
CA ALA A 12 -25.62 9.58 30.54
C ALA A 12 -24.35 10.02 29.77
N VAL A 13 -23.18 9.91 30.40
CA VAL A 13 -21.88 10.17 29.71
C VAL A 13 -21.68 9.23 28.55
N PHE A 14 -21.93 7.92 28.71
CA PHE A 14 -21.84 6.97 27.60
C PHE A 14 -22.75 7.37 26.44
N ALA A 15 -24.04 7.63 26.72
CA ALA A 15 -25.01 8.02 25.69
C ALA A 15 -24.62 9.33 24.98
N LEU A 16 -24.13 10.31 25.76
CA LEU A 16 -23.65 11.59 25.22
C LEU A 16 -22.45 11.40 24.31
N VAL A 17 -21.45 10.59 24.71
CA VAL A 17 -20.28 10.30 23.89
C VAL A 17 -20.65 9.61 22.59
N VAL A 18 -21.51 8.59 22.63
CA VAL A 18 -21.97 7.88 21.44
C VAL A 18 -22.73 8.83 20.49
N LEU A 19 -23.57 9.71 21.04
CA LEU A 19 -24.29 10.71 20.25
C LEU A 19 -23.33 11.72 19.61
N LEU A 20 -22.35 12.21 20.36
CA LEU A 20 -21.32 13.13 19.85
C LEU A 20 -20.49 12.48 18.73
N LEU A 21 -20.06 11.22 18.90
CA LEU A 21 -19.34 10.49 17.86
C LEU A 21 -20.20 10.31 16.61
N GLY A 22 -21.45 9.90 16.77
CA GLY A 22 -22.40 9.75 15.64
C GLY A 22 -22.64 11.06 14.90
N THR A 23 -22.83 12.16 15.62
CA THR A 23 -23.01 13.50 15.04
C THR A 23 -21.75 13.96 14.31
N LEU A 24 -20.57 13.76 14.91
CA LEU A 24 -19.28 14.11 14.32
C LEU A 24 -19.07 13.36 13.00
N ILE A 25 -19.29 12.05 12.99
CA ILE A 25 -19.18 11.23 11.76
C ILE A 25 -20.18 11.75 10.71
N ALA A 26 -21.46 11.89 11.06
CA ALA A 26 -22.51 12.27 10.12
C ALA A 26 -22.28 13.64 9.48
N THR A 27 -21.73 14.60 10.22
CA THR A 27 -21.51 15.97 9.73
C THR A 27 -20.22 16.13 8.93
N THR A 28 -19.18 15.33 9.18
CA THR A 28 -17.84 15.56 8.60
C THR A 28 -17.40 14.51 7.59
N ILE A 29 -18.00 13.31 7.59
CA ILE A 29 -17.50 12.20 6.74
C ILE A 29 -17.49 12.56 5.24
N ARG A 30 -18.52 13.27 4.76
CA ARG A 30 -18.61 13.68 3.36
C ARG A 30 -17.48 14.65 2.99
N SER A 31 -17.20 15.61 3.84
CA SER A 31 -16.10 16.57 3.64
C SER A 31 -14.75 15.88 3.64
N ILE A 32 -14.53 14.94 4.58
CA ILE A 32 -13.28 14.17 4.67
C ILE A 32 -13.07 13.32 3.42
N ILE A 33 -14.10 12.59 2.95
CA ILE A 33 -13.96 11.74 1.76
C ILE A 33 -13.68 12.60 0.52
N SER A 34 -14.33 13.77 0.38
CA SER A 34 -14.10 14.66 -0.77
C SER A 34 -12.72 15.35 -0.75
N SER A 35 -12.05 15.39 0.40
CA SER A 35 -10.72 15.98 0.56
C SER A 35 -9.57 14.95 0.49
N LEU A 36 -9.88 13.67 0.20
CA LEU A 36 -8.86 12.65 0.03
C LEU A 36 -8.13 12.80 -1.31
N ASN A 37 -6.82 12.79 -1.27
CA ASN A 37 -5.99 12.74 -2.47
C ASN A 37 -6.01 11.32 -3.03
N LEU A 38 -6.75 11.11 -4.12
CA LEU A 38 -6.84 9.80 -4.76
C LEU A 38 -5.62 9.53 -5.62
N GLY A 39 -5.07 8.31 -5.51
CA GLY A 39 -3.96 7.85 -6.31
C GLY A 39 -4.33 7.60 -7.77
N LEU A 40 -3.30 7.34 -8.55
CA LEU A 40 -3.37 7.06 -9.97
C LEU A 40 -4.33 5.92 -10.32
N ASP A 41 -4.27 4.85 -9.53
CA ASP A 41 -5.08 3.64 -9.65
C ASP A 41 -6.58 3.84 -9.36
N LEU A 42 -6.95 4.98 -8.75
CA LEU A 42 -8.34 5.33 -8.42
C LEU A 42 -8.91 6.51 -9.22
N ARG A 43 -8.06 7.40 -9.72
CA ARG A 43 -8.48 8.61 -10.45
C ARG A 43 -8.06 8.60 -11.91
N GLY A 44 -7.19 7.66 -12.28
CA GLY A 44 -6.48 7.69 -13.55
C GLY A 44 -5.36 8.73 -13.56
N GLY A 45 -4.59 8.77 -14.64
CA GLY A 45 -3.44 9.64 -14.81
C GLY A 45 -2.16 8.85 -15.07
N PHE A 46 -0.99 9.41 -14.72
CA PHE A 46 0.27 8.73 -14.99
C PHE A 46 1.31 8.92 -13.88
N GLU A 47 2.23 7.97 -13.83
CA GLU A 47 3.42 7.98 -13.00
C GLU A 47 4.64 7.73 -13.86
N ILE A 48 5.69 8.52 -13.74
CA ILE A 48 6.96 8.32 -14.42
C ILE A 48 8.09 8.38 -13.40
N LEU A 49 9.00 7.42 -13.49
CA LEU A 49 10.26 7.41 -12.75
C LEU A 49 11.40 7.83 -13.67
N TYR A 50 12.02 8.94 -13.37
CA TYR A 50 13.16 9.45 -14.10
C TYR A 50 14.48 9.19 -13.37
N GLN A 51 15.50 8.78 -14.11
CA GLN A 51 16.90 8.89 -13.73
C GLN A 51 17.34 10.33 -13.97
N VAL A 52 18.01 10.94 -13.01
CA VAL A 52 18.53 12.31 -13.09
C VAL A 52 20.03 12.22 -13.31
N GLU A 53 20.49 12.78 -14.41
CA GLU A 53 21.90 12.81 -14.81
C GLU A 53 22.34 14.27 -14.98
N PRO A 54 23.55 14.67 -14.52
CA PRO A 54 24.05 16.01 -14.76
C PRO A 54 24.27 16.22 -16.26
N LEU A 55 24.05 17.45 -16.74
CA LEU A 55 24.32 17.83 -18.14
C LEU A 55 25.80 17.78 -18.48
N ASN A 56 26.67 18.07 -17.49
CA ASN A 56 28.11 18.04 -17.64
C ASN A 56 28.72 17.00 -16.70
N ASP A 57 29.69 16.23 -17.20
CA ASP A 57 30.39 15.23 -16.41
C ASP A 57 31.07 15.85 -15.17
N GLY A 58 30.75 15.27 -13.99
CA GLY A 58 31.33 15.72 -12.72
C GLY A 58 30.57 16.85 -12.01
N ALA A 59 29.48 17.38 -12.57
CA ALA A 59 28.61 18.33 -11.88
C ALA A 59 27.76 17.65 -10.81
N THR A 60 27.58 18.32 -9.67
CA THR A 60 26.68 17.87 -8.62
C THR A 60 25.23 18.25 -8.97
N VAL A 61 24.32 17.29 -8.87
CA VAL A 61 22.89 17.52 -9.11
C VAL A 61 22.23 18.06 -7.84
N ASP A 62 21.60 19.22 -7.94
CA ASP A 62 20.70 19.74 -6.90
C ASP A 62 19.28 19.20 -7.15
N MET A 63 18.90 18.16 -6.42
CA MET A 63 17.59 17.53 -6.53
C MET A 63 16.45 18.50 -6.18
N SER A 64 16.69 19.51 -5.33
CA SER A 64 15.67 20.51 -4.99
C SER A 64 15.39 21.43 -6.19
N ALA A 65 16.42 21.82 -6.93
CA ALA A 65 16.27 22.59 -8.17
C ALA A 65 15.52 21.77 -9.25
N VAL A 66 15.81 20.48 -9.36
CA VAL A 66 15.13 19.57 -10.28
C VAL A 66 13.65 19.47 -9.94
N ILE A 67 13.30 19.22 -8.66
CA ILE A 67 11.89 19.14 -8.20
C ILE A 67 11.15 20.45 -8.51
N ASN A 68 11.76 21.59 -8.20
CA ASN A 68 11.16 22.90 -8.45
C ASN A 68 10.89 23.13 -9.94
N SER A 69 11.84 22.76 -10.80
CA SER A 69 11.70 22.89 -12.26
C SER A 69 10.59 21.97 -12.80
N ILE A 70 10.56 20.71 -12.38
CA ILE A 70 9.49 19.77 -12.75
C ILE A 70 8.13 20.28 -12.23
N SER A 71 8.06 20.75 -10.99
CA SER A 71 6.84 21.31 -10.40
C SER A 71 6.29 22.50 -11.19
N LYS A 72 7.17 23.44 -11.60
CA LYS A 72 6.78 24.57 -12.44
C LYS A 72 6.18 24.11 -13.78
N ARG A 73 6.77 23.10 -14.41
CA ARG A 73 6.30 22.54 -15.68
C ARG A 73 4.92 21.88 -15.58
N ILE A 74 4.72 21.11 -14.51
CA ILE A 74 3.43 20.45 -14.27
C ILE A 74 2.33 21.45 -13.93
N ASN A 75 2.66 22.53 -13.21
CA ASN A 75 1.69 23.56 -12.88
C ASN A 75 1.12 24.27 -14.13
N VAL A 76 1.90 24.34 -15.21
CA VAL A 76 1.45 24.89 -16.50
C VAL A 76 0.37 24.02 -17.15
N LEU A 77 0.36 22.71 -16.88
CA LEU A 77 -0.68 21.80 -17.35
C LEU A 77 -2.04 22.00 -16.64
N GLY A 78 -2.11 22.87 -15.64
CA GLY A 78 -3.31 23.10 -14.85
C GLY A 78 -3.75 21.89 -14.02
N VAL A 79 -2.85 20.95 -13.77
CA VAL A 79 -3.12 19.75 -12.98
C VAL A 79 -2.97 20.07 -11.50
N SER A 80 -3.97 19.73 -10.70
CA SER A 80 -3.94 19.93 -9.26
C SER A 80 -3.06 18.90 -8.57
N GLU A 81 -2.12 19.37 -7.73
CA GLU A 81 -1.38 18.57 -6.76
C GLU A 81 -0.54 17.41 -7.33
N PRO A 82 0.45 17.69 -8.21
CA PRO A 82 1.39 16.66 -8.63
C PRO A 82 2.23 16.20 -7.43
N GLN A 83 2.49 14.89 -7.35
CA GLN A 83 3.40 14.35 -6.35
C GLN A 83 4.75 14.10 -6.97
N ILE A 84 5.75 14.80 -6.47
CA ILE A 84 7.14 14.68 -6.91
C ILE A 84 7.95 14.19 -5.72
N THR A 85 8.50 12.98 -5.81
CA THR A 85 9.28 12.36 -4.73
C THR A 85 10.66 11.95 -5.21
N VAL A 86 11.68 12.19 -4.36
CA VAL A 86 13.03 11.70 -4.62
C VAL A 86 13.13 10.24 -4.19
N GLU A 87 13.69 9.40 -5.06
CA GLU A 87 14.01 8.01 -4.78
C GLU A 87 15.51 7.74 -4.88
N GLY A 88 16.12 7.36 -3.76
CA GLY A 88 17.58 7.25 -3.70
C GLY A 88 18.27 8.60 -3.85
N ASN A 89 19.43 8.63 -4.53
CA ASN A 89 20.25 9.84 -4.63
C ASN A 89 20.00 10.64 -5.91
N ASN A 90 19.51 10.00 -6.97
CA ASN A 90 19.48 10.59 -8.31
C ASN A 90 18.28 10.12 -9.16
N ARG A 91 17.14 9.88 -8.52
CA ARG A 91 15.88 9.56 -9.21
C ARG A 91 14.75 10.43 -8.70
N VAL A 92 13.84 10.75 -9.60
CA VAL A 92 12.62 11.50 -9.30
C VAL A 92 11.42 10.72 -9.83
N ARG A 93 10.48 10.44 -8.93
CA ARG A 93 9.18 9.89 -9.27
C ARG A 93 8.17 11.02 -9.36
N VAL A 94 7.52 11.13 -10.49
CA VAL A 94 6.48 12.12 -10.77
C VAL A 94 5.15 11.38 -10.94
N GLN A 95 4.16 11.72 -10.11
CA GLN A 95 2.80 11.16 -10.20
C GLN A 95 1.81 12.29 -10.42
N ILE A 96 0.97 12.17 -11.43
CA ILE A 96 -0.05 13.15 -11.78
C ILE A 96 -1.38 12.43 -11.94
N ALA A 97 -2.23 12.52 -10.92
CA ALA A 97 -3.58 11.96 -10.96
C ALA A 97 -4.54 12.89 -11.71
N GLY A 98 -5.41 12.30 -12.55
CA GLY A 98 -6.45 13.02 -13.27
C GLY A 98 -5.96 13.81 -14.49
N ALA A 99 -4.71 13.67 -14.91
CA ALA A 99 -4.23 14.27 -16.17
C ALA A 99 -4.89 13.59 -17.38
N LYS A 100 -5.32 14.41 -18.35
CA LYS A 100 -6.00 13.93 -19.56
C LYS A 100 -5.04 13.76 -20.74
N ASP A 101 -3.96 14.51 -20.79
CA ASP A 101 -2.98 14.51 -21.85
C ASP A 101 -1.61 14.12 -21.31
N LEU A 102 -1.32 12.82 -21.43
CA LEU A 102 -0.06 12.24 -20.99
C LEU A 102 1.10 12.66 -21.86
N GLU A 103 0.90 12.72 -23.18
CA GLU A 103 2.00 12.96 -24.12
C GLU A 103 2.55 14.39 -23.94
N THR A 104 1.67 15.37 -23.85
CA THR A 104 2.07 16.75 -23.55
C THR A 104 2.76 16.86 -22.19
N ALA A 105 2.28 16.13 -21.18
CA ALA A 105 2.92 16.13 -19.88
C ALA A 105 4.31 15.48 -19.89
N ARG A 106 4.45 14.34 -20.57
CA ARG A 106 5.74 13.64 -20.72
C ARG A 106 6.75 14.51 -21.47
N GLU A 107 6.33 15.19 -22.52
CA GLU A 107 7.15 16.12 -23.29
C GLU A 107 7.60 17.31 -22.43
N LEU A 108 6.68 17.96 -21.74
CA LEU A 108 6.99 19.10 -20.87
C LEU A 108 7.94 18.74 -19.71
N ILE A 109 7.79 17.55 -19.13
CA ILE A 109 8.63 17.12 -18.01
C ILE A 109 10.00 16.65 -18.49
N GLY A 110 10.05 15.82 -19.55
CA GLY A 110 11.25 15.13 -20.00
C GLY A 110 12.22 15.99 -20.80
N THR A 111 11.74 17.03 -21.46
CA THR A 111 12.56 17.93 -22.29
C THR A 111 13.45 18.81 -21.41
N THR A 112 14.74 18.91 -21.69
CA THR A 112 15.65 19.83 -20.97
C THR A 112 15.24 21.26 -21.16
N ALA A 113 14.63 21.57 -22.31
CA ALA A 113 14.12 22.89 -22.72
C ALA A 113 15.19 23.98 -22.63
N ASN A 114 16.43 23.62 -22.95
CA ASN A 114 17.53 24.57 -23.03
C ASN A 114 17.47 25.37 -24.33
N LEU A 115 16.80 26.53 -24.27
CA LEU A 115 16.68 27.43 -25.41
C LEU A 115 17.98 28.20 -25.56
N THR A 116 18.63 28.06 -26.72
CA THR A 116 19.82 28.84 -27.09
C THR A 116 19.64 29.56 -28.40
N PHE A 117 20.19 30.76 -28.47
CA PHE A 117 20.28 31.56 -29.68
C PHE A 117 21.70 31.41 -30.21
N ARG A 118 21.86 30.90 -31.43
CA ARG A 118 23.17 30.62 -32.04
C ARG A 118 23.28 31.27 -33.39
N ASP A 119 24.51 31.52 -33.87
CA ASP A 119 24.76 31.93 -35.22
C ASP A 119 24.89 30.71 -36.17
N VAL A 120 25.13 30.96 -37.46
CA VAL A 120 25.32 29.90 -38.47
C VAL A 120 26.53 29.04 -38.24
N ASP A 121 27.54 29.53 -37.49
CA ASP A 121 28.76 28.84 -37.12
C ASP A 121 28.59 28.06 -35.80
N ASN A 122 27.37 28.00 -35.28
CA ASN A 122 26.94 27.34 -34.03
C ASN A 122 27.48 27.96 -32.74
N ASN A 123 28.04 29.19 -32.79
CA ASN A 123 28.45 29.92 -31.60
C ASN A 123 27.24 30.35 -30.84
N GLU A 124 27.23 30.08 -29.53
CA GLU A 124 26.16 30.52 -28.63
C GLU A 124 26.24 32.05 -28.43
N LEU A 125 25.13 32.71 -28.64
CA LEU A 125 24.99 34.17 -28.54
C LEU A 125 24.27 34.54 -27.25
N ALA A 126 23.26 33.76 -26.88
CA ALA A 126 22.50 33.88 -25.65
C ALA A 126 21.76 32.58 -25.33
N ASP A 127 21.43 32.41 -24.09
CA ASP A 127 20.54 31.37 -23.58
C ASP A 127 19.16 31.94 -23.18
N SER A 128 18.30 31.12 -22.59
CA SER A 128 16.97 31.52 -22.13
C SER A 128 16.97 32.64 -21.09
N SER A 129 18.08 32.95 -20.43
CA SER A 129 18.19 34.04 -19.43
C SER A 129 17.97 35.43 -19.98
N ILE A 130 18.08 35.58 -21.32
CA ILE A 130 17.80 36.86 -22.00
C ILE A 130 16.29 37.17 -22.05
N LEU A 131 15.43 36.22 -21.77
CA LEU A 131 13.99 36.35 -21.81
C LEU A 131 13.40 36.79 -20.47
N GLN A 132 12.29 37.51 -20.50
CA GLN A 132 11.52 37.82 -19.31
C GLN A 132 10.86 36.54 -18.77
N GLU A 133 10.89 36.34 -17.44
CA GLU A 133 10.20 35.21 -16.82
C GLU A 133 8.68 35.26 -17.17
N GLY A 134 8.12 34.14 -17.69
CA GLY A 134 6.78 34.11 -18.19
C GLY A 134 6.52 34.91 -19.47
N GLY A 135 7.56 35.34 -20.19
CA GLY A 135 7.48 36.20 -21.33
C GLY A 135 7.15 35.51 -22.67
N ALA A 136 7.12 34.17 -22.72
CA ALA A 136 6.73 33.45 -23.92
C ALA A 136 5.23 33.23 -23.98
N SER A 137 4.60 33.47 -25.14
CA SER A 137 3.16 33.26 -25.32
C SER A 137 2.80 32.90 -26.76
N LEU A 138 1.75 32.08 -26.92
CA LEU A 138 1.15 31.86 -28.21
C LEU A 138 0.62 33.20 -28.77
N ALA A 139 0.94 33.50 -30.02
CA ALA A 139 0.42 34.64 -30.77
C ALA A 139 0.13 34.23 -32.22
N TYR A 140 -0.45 35.11 -33.01
CA TYR A 140 -0.73 34.85 -34.41
C TYR A 140 -0.14 35.94 -35.27
N LYS A 141 0.51 35.56 -36.37
CA LYS A 141 0.98 36.49 -37.38
C LYS A 141 0.47 36.03 -38.76
N ASP A 142 -0.22 36.90 -39.46
CA ASP A 142 -0.82 36.62 -40.74
C ASP A 142 -1.80 35.37 -40.73
N GLY A 143 -2.35 35.04 -39.55
CA GLY A 143 -3.20 33.89 -39.32
C GLY A 143 -2.49 32.60 -38.94
N GLU A 144 -1.16 32.58 -38.94
CA GLU A 144 -0.35 31.43 -38.53
C GLU A 144 0.06 31.52 -37.07
N PRO A 145 0.05 30.39 -36.33
CA PRO A 145 0.52 30.34 -34.93
C PRO A 145 2.01 30.60 -34.84
N ILE A 146 2.42 31.46 -33.89
CA ILE A 146 3.82 31.81 -33.58
C ILE A 146 4.00 31.86 -32.06
N VAL A 147 5.26 31.83 -31.60
CA VAL A 147 5.59 32.08 -30.20
C VAL A 147 6.16 33.49 -30.07
N SER A 148 5.51 34.36 -29.32
CA SER A 148 5.99 35.71 -28.97
C SER A 148 6.86 35.62 -27.72
N LEU A 149 8.05 36.27 -27.76
CA LEU A 149 9.03 36.30 -26.68
C LEU A 149 9.25 37.71 -26.20
N LYS A 150 9.06 37.99 -24.92
CA LYS A 150 9.41 39.23 -24.28
C LYS A 150 10.87 39.18 -23.80
N ILE A 151 11.64 40.16 -24.22
CA ILE A 151 13.09 40.26 -23.90
C ILE A 151 13.25 41.04 -22.60
N ALA A 152 13.98 40.44 -21.62
CA ALA A 152 14.32 41.09 -20.37
C ALA A 152 15.52 42.04 -20.55
N ASP A 153 16.57 41.55 -21.19
CA ASP A 153 17.80 42.35 -21.48
C ASP A 153 17.79 42.81 -22.94
N LYS A 154 17.06 43.91 -23.18
CA LYS A 154 16.89 44.48 -24.53
C LYS A 154 18.21 45.02 -25.08
N GLU A 155 19.12 45.55 -24.24
CA GLU A 155 20.42 46.07 -24.66
C GLU A 155 21.33 44.96 -25.16
N LYS A 156 21.44 43.86 -24.42
CA LYS A 156 22.18 42.66 -24.81
C LYS A 156 21.63 42.05 -26.09
N PHE A 157 20.30 41.96 -26.20
CA PHE A 157 19.62 41.42 -27.38
C PHE A 157 19.84 42.31 -28.62
N ALA A 158 19.78 43.64 -28.48
CA ALA A 158 20.07 44.60 -29.54
C ALA A 158 21.53 44.48 -30.00
N ALA A 159 22.50 44.43 -29.08
CA ALA A 159 23.91 44.25 -29.41
C ALA A 159 24.16 42.92 -30.16
N MET A 160 23.53 41.86 -29.75
CA MET A 160 23.60 40.51 -30.38
C MET A 160 23.04 40.54 -31.81
N THR A 161 21.82 41.07 -31.99
CA THR A 161 21.16 41.15 -33.30
C THR A 161 21.89 42.08 -34.25
N LYS A 162 22.49 43.18 -33.75
CA LYS A 162 23.38 44.05 -34.52
C LYS A 162 24.63 43.34 -35.03
N ALA A 163 25.29 42.55 -34.15
CA ALA A 163 26.48 41.78 -34.54
C ALA A 163 26.15 40.71 -35.62
N ILE A 164 24.97 40.08 -35.54
CA ILE A 164 24.51 39.14 -36.59
C ILE A 164 24.24 39.89 -37.89
N ALA A 165 23.52 41.00 -37.87
CA ALA A 165 23.19 41.78 -39.06
C ALA A 165 24.45 42.23 -39.81
N GLN A 166 25.58 42.45 -39.13
CA GLN A 166 26.86 42.84 -39.73
C GLN A 166 27.62 41.68 -40.43
N LYS A 167 27.23 40.41 -40.21
CA LYS A 167 27.89 39.24 -40.84
C LYS A 167 27.65 39.11 -42.33
N GLY A 168 26.78 39.92 -42.94
CA GLY A 168 26.49 39.90 -44.36
C GLY A 168 25.51 38.83 -44.83
N ASN A 169 25.09 38.95 -46.09
CA ASN A 169 24.06 38.06 -46.66
C ASN A 169 24.46 36.57 -46.63
N GLY A 170 23.61 35.74 -46.02
CA GLY A 170 23.80 34.30 -45.86
C GLY A 170 24.45 33.87 -44.53
N ALA A 171 25.14 34.78 -43.83
CA ALA A 171 25.65 34.54 -42.49
C ALA A 171 24.90 35.34 -41.41
N ASN A 172 24.00 36.24 -41.82
CA ASN A 172 23.18 37.06 -40.93
C ASN A 172 21.90 36.32 -40.44
N ILE A 173 22.08 35.07 -40.03
CA ILE A 173 20.98 34.22 -39.57
C ILE A 173 21.15 33.96 -38.08
N MET A 174 20.10 34.20 -37.32
CA MET A 174 19.98 33.76 -35.94
C MET A 174 19.20 32.48 -35.89
N VAL A 175 19.76 31.43 -35.31
CA VAL A 175 19.19 30.12 -35.22
C VAL A 175 18.76 29.88 -33.76
N VAL A 176 17.49 29.54 -33.57
CA VAL A 176 16.94 29.25 -32.27
C VAL A 176 16.88 27.71 -32.11
N TRP A 177 17.61 27.23 -31.12
CA TRP A 177 17.66 25.80 -30.82
C TRP A 177 17.02 25.52 -29.49
N LEU A 178 16.35 24.36 -29.42
CA LEU A 178 15.95 23.74 -28.17
C LEU A 178 16.82 22.50 -27.99
N ASP A 179 17.50 22.38 -26.84
CA ASP A 179 18.35 21.23 -26.52
C ASP A 179 19.49 20.93 -27.55
N TRP A 180 20.15 21.98 -28.04
CA TRP A 180 21.32 21.85 -28.91
C TRP A 180 22.38 20.95 -28.24
N GLN A 181 22.96 20.01 -29.02
CA GLN A 181 24.02 19.09 -28.56
C GLN A 181 25.28 19.26 -29.37
N ASP A 182 26.42 18.94 -28.75
CA ASP A 182 27.71 18.93 -29.46
C ASP A 182 27.65 18.01 -30.66
N GLY A 183 27.93 18.57 -31.85
CA GLY A 183 27.81 17.88 -33.15
C GLY A 183 26.62 18.31 -33.99
N ASP A 184 25.61 18.97 -33.39
CA ASP A 184 24.53 19.59 -34.18
C ASP A 184 25.04 20.82 -34.88
N THR A 185 24.80 20.93 -36.20
CA THR A 185 25.23 22.09 -36.99
C THR A 185 24.07 22.65 -37.80
N TYR A 186 23.99 23.98 -37.87
CA TYR A 186 22.98 24.65 -38.70
C TYR A 186 23.08 24.18 -40.17
N ALA A 187 24.30 24.02 -40.70
CA ALA A 187 24.49 23.61 -42.10
C ALA A 187 23.88 22.23 -42.39
N ALA A 188 24.06 21.25 -41.49
CA ALA A 188 23.50 19.91 -41.66
C ALA A 188 21.96 19.91 -41.56
N GLU A 189 21.43 20.60 -40.58
CA GLU A 189 19.99 20.65 -40.34
C GLU A 189 19.25 21.51 -41.40
N ALA A 190 19.86 22.58 -41.89
CA ALA A 190 19.33 23.37 -43.00
C ALA A 190 19.32 22.58 -44.31
N ALA A 191 20.26 21.62 -44.52
CA ALA A 191 20.23 20.73 -45.64
C ALA A 191 19.05 19.73 -45.56
N LYS A 192 18.73 19.21 -44.40
CA LYS A 192 17.54 18.39 -44.16
C LYS A 192 16.26 19.17 -44.46
N ALA A 193 16.11 20.37 -43.94
CA ALA A 193 14.97 21.23 -44.23
C ALA A 193 14.76 21.49 -45.73
N LYS A 194 15.82 21.64 -46.51
CA LYS A 194 15.74 21.77 -47.97
C LYS A 194 15.25 20.52 -48.68
N ASN A 195 15.47 19.38 -48.06
CA ASN A 195 15.00 18.06 -48.58
C ASN A 195 13.58 17.73 -48.13
N GLY A 196 12.90 18.60 -47.34
CA GLY A 196 11.57 18.39 -46.79
C GLY A 196 11.53 17.58 -45.49
N GLU A 197 12.70 17.36 -44.88
CA GLU A 197 12.82 16.74 -43.58
C GLU A 197 12.76 17.81 -42.48
N GLU A 198 12.26 17.45 -41.30
CA GLU A 198 12.15 18.36 -40.17
C GLU A 198 13.51 18.61 -39.52
N PRO A 199 13.99 19.89 -39.43
CA PRO A 199 15.26 20.21 -38.83
C PRO A 199 15.15 20.18 -37.28
N LYS A 200 16.27 19.95 -36.60
CA LYS A 200 16.35 20.00 -35.14
C LYS A 200 16.24 21.42 -34.55
N TYR A 201 16.57 22.47 -35.32
CA TYR A 201 16.37 23.85 -34.85
C TYR A 201 14.91 24.27 -34.97
N ILE A 202 14.45 25.11 -34.03
CA ILE A 202 13.04 25.55 -34.00
C ILE A 202 12.80 26.63 -35.08
N SER A 203 13.73 27.54 -35.24
CA SER A 203 13.63 28.67 -36.17
C SER A 203 15.00 29.14 -36.61
N ALA A 204 15.10 29.56 -37.85
CA ALA A 204 16.28 30.20 -38.41
C ALA A 204 15.83 31.45 -39.17
N ALA A 205 16.10 32.61 -38.59
CA ALA A 205 15.62 33.88 -39.10
C ALA A 205 16.76 34.79 -39.51
N SER A 206 16.67 35.40 -40.73
CA SER A 206 17.64 36.43 -41.17
C SER A 206 17.41 37.71 -40.39
N VAL A 207 18.48 38.19 -39.78
CA VAL A 207 18.49 39.45 -39.03
C VAL A 207 19.05 40.59 -39.91
N GLN A 208 18.16 41.49 -40.28
CA GLN A 208 18.50 42.61 -41.21
C GLN A 208 19.08 43.86 -40.52
N SER A 209 18.71 44.05 -39.26
CA SER A 209 19.09 45.19 -38.45
C SER A 209 19.02 44.87 -36.96
N GLU A 210 19.54 45.79 -36.15
CA GLU A 210 19.41 45.75 -34.69
C GLU A 210 17.94 45.68 -34.28
N ILE A 211 17.60 44.73 -33.40
CA ILE A 211 16.25 44.53 -32.84
C ILE A 211 16.27 45.01 -31.39
N ASN A 212 15.63 46.15 -31.13
CA ASN A 212 15.53 46.73 -29.79
C ASN A 212 14.10 46.53 -29.25
N GLY A 213 13.74 45.30 -28.90
CA GLY A 213 12.40 44.98 -28.44
C GLY A 213 12.15 43.47 -28.37
N ASP A 214 10.88 43.15 -28.21
CA ASP A 214 10.42 41.76 -28.16
C ASP A 214 10.57 41.08 -29.53
N CYS A 215 10.74 39.76 -29.54
CA CYS A 215 10.91 39.00 -30.78
C CYS A 215 9.84 37.88 -30.89
N ILE A 216 9.78 37.25 -32.06
CA ILE A 216 8.87 36.14 -32.33
C ILE A 216 9.68 34.97 -32.86
N ILE A 217 9.26 33.75 -32.46
CA ILE A 217 9.68 32.50 -33.10
C ILE A 217 8.60 32.14 -34.10
N SER A 218 8.95 32.05 -35.39
CA SER A 218 8.06 31.58 -36.44
C SER A 218 8.60 30.27 -37.01
N GLY A 219 7.70 29.36 -37.34
CA GLY A 219 7.99 28.05 -37.88
C GLY A 219 6.72 27.40 -38.35
N ASN A 220 6.75 26.12 -38.70
CA ASN A 220 5.57 25.35 -39.08
C ASN A 220 4.84 24.82 -37.84
N PHE A 221 4.27 25.75 -37.05
CA PHE A 221 3.60 25.43 -35.81
C PHE A 221 2.10 25.17 -36.00
N THR A 222 1.58 24.18 -35.27
CA THR A 222 0.17 24.11 -34.91
C THR A 222 -0.07 24.98 -33.67
N GLU A 223 -1.35 25.30 -33.37
CA GLU A 223 -1.67 26.04 -32.15
C GLU A 223 -1.15 25.34 -30.88
N ASP A 224 -1.29 24.03 -30.84
CA ASP A 224 -0.87 23.20 -29.69
C ASP A 224 0.67 23.14 -29.58
N SER A 225 1.40 22.98 -30.68
CA SER A 225 2.86 22.95 -30.63
C SER A 225 3.45 24.32 -30.26
N ALA A 226 2.89 25.44 -30.75
CA ALA A 226 3.32 26.77 -30.35
C ALA A 226 3.02 27.06 -28.87
N ARG A 227 1.87 26.60 -28.36
CA ARG A 227 1.50 26.69 -26.94
C ARG A 227 2.45 25.88 -26.07
N THR A 228 2.74 24.63 -26.45
CA THR A 228 3.67 23.74 -25.75
C THR A 228 5.07 24.34 -25.69
N LEU A 229 5.58 24.88 -26.81
CA LEU A 229 6.88 25.56 -26.85
C LEU A 229 6.93 26.79 -25.95
N ALA A 230 5.88 27.62 -25.96
CA ALA A 230 5.81 28.78 -25.07
C ALA A 230 5.81 28.36 -23.58
N ASN A 231 5.13 27.29 -23.25
CA ASN A 231 5.09 26.73 -21.91
C ASN A 231 6.47 26.17 -21.48
N LEU A 232 7.17 25.45 -22.36
CA LEU A 232 8.53 24.96 -22.12
C LEU A 232 9.50 26.11 -21.83
N ILE A 233 9.48 27.16 -22.65
CA ILE A 233 10.32 28.35 -22.48
C ILE A 233 10.02 29.03 -21.14
N ASN A 234 8.76 29.20 -20.78
CA ASN A 234 8.35 29.83 -19.52
C ASN A 234 8.70 29.00 -18.27
N SER A 235 8.72 27.68 -18.39
CA SER A 235 9.09 26.80 -17.28
C SER A 235 10.58 26.76 -16.99
N GLY A 236 11.40 27.29 -17.91
CA GLY A 236 12.86 27.32 -17.81
C GLY A 236 13.56 26.02 -18.14
N SER A 237 14.87 26.08 -18.32
CA SER A 237 15.69 24.89 -18.59
C SER A 237 15.80 23.98 -17.37
N LEU A 238 15.83 22.67 -17.59
CA LEU A 238 16.22 21.72 -16.56
C LEU A 238 17.75 21.72 -16.43
N PRO A 239 18.27 21.81 -15.21
CA PRO A 239 19.72 21.76 -14.98
C PRO A 239 20.33 20.36 -15.15
N VAL A 240 19.52 19.40 -15.62
CA VAL A 240 19.83 17.97 -15.67
C VAL A 240 19.15 17.32 -16.89
N LYS A 241 19.70 16.18 -17.29
CA LYS A 241 19.06 15.27 -18.23
C LYS A 241 18.17 14.30 -17.46
N LEU A 242 16.93 14.11 -17.92
CA LEU A 242 16.00 13.12 -17.38
C LEU A 242 15.89 11.94 -18.35
N THR A 243 16.17 10.73 -17.84
CA THR A 243 16.01 9.50 -18.58
C THR A 243 14.87 8.70 -17.94
N GLU A 244 13.84 8.37 -18.71
CA GLU A 244 12.69 7.59 -18.22
C GLU A 244 13.11 6.15 -17.92
N LEU A 245 12.91 5.72 -16.68
CA LEU A 245 13.20 4.37 -16.22
C LEU A 245 11.96 3.48 -16.18
N SER A 246 10.82 4.06 -15.84
CA SER A 246 9.53 3.37 -15.87
C SER A 246 8.40 4.37 -16.02
N SER A 247 7.31 3.96 -16.64
CA SER A 247 6.06 4.71 -16.64
C SER A 247 4.87 3.80 -16.41
N ASN A 248 3.83 4.35 -15.80
CA ASN A 248 2.57 3.67 -15.55
C ASN A 248 1.43 4.64 -15.82
N VAL A 249 0.57 4.28 -16.76
CA VAL A 249 -0.58 5.07 -17.19
C VAL A 249 -1.85 4.31 -16.93
N VAL A 250 -2.77 4.95 -16.23
CA VAL A 250 -4.09 4.38 -15.89
C VAL A 250 -5.17 5.28 -16.47
N SER A 251 -6.09 4.70 -17.24
CA SER A 251 -7.22 5.46 -17.75
C SER A 251 -8.18 5.90 -16.63
N ALA A 252 -8.74 7.09 -16.76
CA ALA A 252 -9.62 7.68 -15.73
C ALA A 252 -10.90 6.86 -15.50
N SER A 253 -11.47 6.28 -16.56
CA SER A 253 -12.64 5.40 -16.44
C SER A 253 -12.37 4.16 -15.64
N TYR A 254 -11.23 3.50 -15.91
CA TYR A 254 -10.81 2.30 -15.19
C TYR A 254 -10.58 2.55 -13.70
N GLY A 255 -9.94 3.68 -13.36
CA GLY A 255 -9.72 4.06 -11.95
C GLY A 255 -11.02 4.35 -11.20
N ALA A 256 -11.95 5.09 -11.80
CA ALA A 256 -13.22 5.42 -11.18
C ALA A 256 -14.09 4.18 -10.90
N ASP A 257 -14.17 3.25 -11.85
CA ASP A 257 -14.88 1.99 -11.69
C ASP A 257 -14.25 1.14 -10.58
N ALA A 258 -12.91 1.03 -10.58
CA ALA A 258 -12.17 0.31 -9.55
C ALA A 258 -12.46 0.86 -8.14
N LEU A 259 -12.52 2.19 -7.99
CA LEU A 259 -12.86 2.85 -6.71
C LEU A 259 -14.27 2.49 -6.25
N GLN A 260 -15.26 2.65 -7.13
CA GLN A 260 -16.68 2.45 -6.78
C GLN A 260 -16.95 1.02 -6.32
N VAL A 261 -16.50 0.03 -7.10
CA VAL A 261 -16.75 -1.40 -6.82
C VAL A 261 -16.01 -1.83 -5.56
N THR A 262 -14.75 -1.42 -5.41
CA THR A 262 -13.92 -1.78 -4.25
C THR A 262 -14.39 -1.12 -2.96
N ALA A 263 -14.81 0.16 -3.03
CA ALA A 263 -15.37 0.85 -1.87
C ALA A 263 -16.68 0.18 -1.40
N LEU A 264 -17.58 -0.19 -2.34
CA LEU A 264 -18.81 -0.90 -2.01
C LEU A 264 -18.52 -2.25 -1.34
N ALA A 265 -17.60 -3.04 -1.89
CA ALA A 265 -17.16 -4.31 -1.32
C ALA A 265 -16.62 -4.13 0.11
N GLY A 266 -15.80 -3.10 0.33
CA GLY A 266 -15.26 -2.75 1.64
C GLY A 266 -16.35 -2.40 2.65
N VAL A 267 -17.31 -1.55 2.28
CA VAL A 267 -18.43 -1.15 3.15
C VAL A 267 -19.28 -2.36 3.53
N ILE A 268 -19.61 -3.23 2.57
CA ILE A 268 -20.38 -4.47 2.84
C ILE A 268 -19.59 -5.38 3.79
N GLY A 269 -18.29 -5.59 3.52
CA GLY A 269 -17.42 -6.40 4.36
C GLY A 269 -17.38 -5.90 5.81
N VAL A 270 -17.19 -4.58 6.01
CA VAL A 270 -17.21 -3.95 7.33
C VAL A 270 -18.57 -4.13 8.01
N ALA A 271 -19.68 -3.91 7.31
CA ALA A 271 -21.03 -4.06 7.86
C ALA A 271 -21.30 -5.50 8.32
N VAL A 272 -20.84 -6.51 7.56
CA VAL A 272 -20.96 -7.91 7.95
C VAL A 272 -20.13 -8.24 9.19
N VAL A 273 -18.90 -7.71 9.28
CA VAL A 273 -18.07 -7.85 10.49
C VAL A 273 -18.75 -7.23 11.71
N MET A 274 -19.32 -6.02 11.58
CA MET A 274 -20.08 -5.38 12.67
C MET A 274 -21.27 -6.26 13.11
N ALA A 275 -22.00 -6.83 12.16
CA ALA A 275 -23.13 -7.73 12.45
C ALA A 275 -22.65 -9.00 13.19
N VAL A 276 -21.56 -9.63 12.74
CA VAL A 276 -20.94 -10.78 13.41
C VAL A 276 -20.52 -10.44 14.83
N MET A 277 -19.88 -9.29 15.04
CA MET A 277 -19.47 -8.85 16.38
C MET A 277 -20.64 -8.65 17.32
N ILE A 278 -21.73 -8.02 16.87
CA ILE A 278 -22.95 -7.84 17.67
C ILE A 278 -23.59 -9.19 18.00
N PHE A 279 -23.66 -10.09 17.02
CA PHE A 279 -24.27 -11.40 17.20
C PHE A 279 -23.50 -12.28 18.18
N VAL A 280 -22.16 -12.36 18.04
CA VAL A 280 -21.29 -13.25 18.83
C VAL A 280 -21.01 -12.69 20.22
N TYR A 281 -20.75 -11.37 20.35
CA TYR A 281 -20.31 -10.75 21.61
C TYR A 281 -21.35 -9.85 22.26
N ARG A 282 -22.51 -9.66 21.62
CA ARG A 282 -23.65 -8.87 22.14
C ARG A 282 -23.24 -7.44 22.52
N LEU A 283 -23.34 -7.08 23.82
CA LEU A 283 -23.04 -5.72 24.28
C LEU A 283 -21.58 -5.27 23.99
N PRO A 284 -20.55 -6.04 24.33
CA PRO A 284 -19.18 -5.72 23.86
C PRO A 284 -19.07 -5.60 22.35
N GLY A 285 -19.75 -6.46 21.59
CA GLY A 285 -19.78 -6.40 20.13
C GLY A 285 -20.45 -5.14 19.57
N LEU A 286 -21.52 -4.67 20.21
CA LEU A 286 -22.15 -3.38 19.87
C LEU A 286 -21.19 -2.20 20.08
N ILE A 287 -20.49 -2.18 21.21
CA ILE A 287 -19.48 -1.15 21.50
C ILE A 287 -18.35 -1.18 20.48
N SER A 288 -17.85 -2.40 20.16
CA SER A 288 -16.84 -2.60 19.12
C SER A 288 -17.32 -2.08 17.77
N SER A 289 -18.57 -2.31 17.39
CA SER A 289 -19.13 -1.85 16.12
C SER A 289 -19.23 -0.33 16.04
N ILE A 290 -19.64 0.35 17.13
CA ILE A 290 -19.64 1.82 17.22
C ILE A 290 -18.21 2.35 17.07
N MET A 291 -17.26 1.72 17.77
CA MET A 291 -15.86 2.10 17.70
C MET A 291 -15.22 1.83 16.34
N LEU A 292 -15.66 0.77 15.64
CA LEU A 292 -15.19 0.48 14.30
C LEU A 292 -15.64 1.55 13.29
N ALA A 293 -16.88 2.02 13.39
CA ALA A 293 -17.35 3.15 12.57
C ALA A 293 -16.53 4.42 12.84
N PHE A 294 -16.26 4.71 14.11
CA PHE A 294 -15.42 5.85 14.49
C PHE A 294 -13.96 5.68 14.06
N TYR A 295 -13.43 4.45 14.11
CA TYR A 295 -12.09 4.11 13.64
C TYR A 295 -11.93 4.39 12.14
N VAL A 296 -12.86 3.92 11.30
CA VAL A 296 -12.82 4.16 9.85
C VAL A 296 -12.86 5.67 9.57
N TRP A 297 -13.76 6.41 10.24
CA TRP A 297 -13.84 7.86 10.14
C TRP A 297 -12.52 8.53 10.52
N ALA A 298 -11.89 8.13 11.65
CA ALA A 298 -10.66 8.72 12.15
C ALA A 298 -9.46 8.42 11.24
N VAL A 299 -9.38 7.20 10.67
CA VAL A 299 -8.34 6.82 9.71
C VAL A 299 -8.44 7.70 8.47
N PHE A 300 -9.63 7.87 7.89
CA PHE A 300 -9.82 8.78 6.74
C PHE A 300 -9.49 10.23 7.09
N GLY A 301 -9.89 10.70 8.29
CA GLY A 301 -9.58 12.05 8.75
C GLY A 301 -8.08 12.31 8.87
N ILE A 302 -7.33 11.40 9.48
CA ILE A 302 -5.87 11.52 9.59
C ILE A 302 -5.22 11.44 8.20
N TYR A 303 -5.69 10.55 7.34
CA TYR A 303 -5.16 10.37 5.99
C TYR A 303 -5.32 11.64 5.16
N SER A 304 -6.50 12.28 5.22
CA SER A 304 -6.78 13.57 4.60
C SER A 304 -5.92 14.69 5.18
N LEU A 305 -5.79 14.79 6.51
CA LEU A 305 -4.97 15.81 7.18
C LEU A 305 -3.48 15.70 6.84
N MET A 306 -2.99 14.50 6.58
CA MET A 306 -1.60 14.27 6.16
C MET A 306 -1.38 14.57 4.66
N GLY A 307 -2.42 14.82 3.89
CA GLY A 307 -2.32 14.94 2.42
C GLY A 307 -1.79 13.67 1.76
N ALA A 308 -1.96 12.50 2.40
CA ALA A 308 -1.45 11.24 1.89
C ALA A 308 -2.28 10.73 0.70
N VAL A 309 -1.63 10.04 -0.27
CA VAL A 309 -2.31 9.51 -1.46
C VAL A 309 -3.03 8.22 -1.14
N PHE A 310 -4.33 8.22 -1.33
CA PHE A 310 -5.21 7.08 -1.15
C PHE A 310 -5.22 6.20 -2.39
N THR A 311 -4.62 5.01 -2.30
CA THR A 311 -4.43 4.07 -3.41
C THR A 311 -5.37 2.86 -3.30
N LEU A 312 -5.51 2.10 -4.37
CA LEU A 312 -6.29 0.86 -4.40
C LEU A 312 -5.71 -0.18 -3.41
N SER A 313 -4.38 -0.32 -3.35
CA SER A 313 -3.70 -1.12 -2.33
C SER A 313 -3.91 -0.56 -0.91
N GLY A 314 -4.03 0.78 -0.76
CA GLY A 314 -4.40 1.43 0.49
C GLY A 314 -5.79 1.05 0.99
N ILE A 315 -6.77 0.85 0.09
CA ILE A 315 -8.09 0.28 0.47
C ILE A 315 -7.92 -1.12 1.04
N GLY A 316 -7.10 -1.96 0.39
CA GLY A 316 -6.78 -3.29 0.92
C GLY A 316 -6.16 -3.26 2.32
N ALA A 317 -5.23 -2.32 2.56
CA ALA A 317 -4.63 -2.09 3.88
C ALA A 317 -5.66 -1.63 4.93
N LEU A 318 -6.59 -0.74 4.55
CA LEU A 318 -7.67 -0.28 5.44
C LEU A 318 -8.59 -1.45 5.82
N VAL A 319 -9.00 -2.25 4.84
CA VAL A 319 -9.88 -3.42 5.05
C VAL A 319 -9.21 -4.45 5.96
N LEU A 320 -7.92 -4.71 5.77
CA LEU A 320 -7.14 -5.54 6.67
C LEU A 320 -7.03 -4.90 8.06
N GLY A 321 -6.80 -3.59 8.14
CA GLY A 321 -6.76 -2.82 9.39
C GLY A 321 -8.05 -2.91 10.18
N VAL A 322 -9.22 -2.93 9.52
CA VAL A 322 -10.53 -3.20 10.14
C VAL A 322 -10.54 -4.58 10.79
N GLY A 323 -10.05 -5.62 10.08
CA GLY A 323 -9.92 -6.97 10.66
C GLY A 323 -9.05 -6.98 11.90
N MET A 324 -7.83 -6.45 11.81
CA MET A 324 -6.88 -6.39 12.95
C MET A 324 -7.39 -5.58 14.14
N THR A 325 -8.17 -4.54 13.88
CA THR A 325 -8.83 -3.72 14.90
C THR A 325 -9.88 -4.53 15.67
N VAL A 326 -10.67 -5.32 14.95
CA VAL A 326 -11.66 -6.22 15.55
C VAL A 326 -10.99 -7.34 16.33
N ASP A 327 -9.84 -7.84 15.87
CA ASP A 327 -9.03 -8.86 16.56
C ASP A 327 -8.62 -8.42 17.96
N ALA A 328 -8.18 -7.18 18.13
CA ALA A 328 -7.83 -6.62 19.43
C ALA A 328 -9.04 -6.66 20.41
N ASN A 329 -10.24 -6.39 19.90
CA ASN A 329 -11.47 -6.48 20.68
C ASN A 329 -11.85 -7.95 20.99
N ILE A 330 -11.70 -8.86 20.04
CA ILE A 330 -11.97 -10.29 20.21
C ILE A 330 -11.09 -10.87 21.31
N ILE A 331 -9.78 -10.61 21.27
CA ILE A 331 -8.84 -11.05 22.31
C ILE A 331 -9.28 -10.57 23.69
N ASN A 332 -9.66 -9.30 23.82
CA ASN A 332 -10.16 -8.74 25.08
C ASN A 332 -11.46 -9.39 25.52
N TYR A 333 -12.42 -9.56 24.63
CA TYR A 333 -13.75 -10.09 24.97
C TYR A 333 -13.72 -11.59 25.31
N GLU A 334 -12.91 -12.38 24.64
CA GLU A 334 -12.71 -13.78 25.00
C GLU A 334 -11.98 -13.92 26.34
N ARG A 335 -11.03 -13.05 26.67
CA ARG A 335 -10.42 -13.00 28.02
C ARG A 335 -11.45 -12.62 29.10
N ILE A 336 -12.34 -11.66 28.84
CA ILE A 336 -13.44 -11.33 29.76
C ILE A 336 -14.35 -12.55 29.98
N ARG A 337 -14.69 -13.28 28.93
CA ARG A 337 -15.52 -14.51 29.03
C ARG A 337 -14.81 -15.61 29.83
N GLN A 338 -13.51 -15.80 29.63
CA GLN A 338 -12.72 -16.75 30.43
C GLN A 338 -12.74 -16.40 31.92
N GLU A 339 -12.61 -15.11 32.27
CA GLU A 339 -12.70 -14.67 33.66
C GLU A 339 -14.11 -14.85 34.26
N LEU A 340 -15.16 -14.69 33.45
CA LEU A 340 -16.53 -15.03 33.88
C LEU A 340 -16.69 -16.54 34.13
N TYR A 341 -16.11 -17.40 33.31
CA TYR A 341 -16.10 -18.86 33.51
C TYR A 341 -15.32 -19.32 34.75
N LYS A 342 -14.42 -18.46 35.27
CA LYS A 342 -13.74 -18.65 36.55
C LYS A 342 -14.56 -18.24 37.76
N GLY A 343 -15.80 -17.75 37.57
CA GLY A 343 -16.72 -17.34 38.64
C GLY A 343 -16.55 -15.87 39.07
N ARG A 344 -15.81 -15.04 38.34
CA ARG A 344 -15.67 -13.60 38.64
C ARG A 344 -16.97 -12.83 38.33
N SER A 345 -17.21 -11.74 39.07
CA SER A 345 -18.28 -10.80 38.73
C SER A 345 -17.99 -10.11 37.38
N VAL A 346 -19.03 -9.62 36.68
CA VAL A 346 -18.88 -8.93 35.39
C VAL A 346 -17.87 -7.79 35.49
N ARG A 347 -17.92 -6.99 36.58
CA ARG A 347 -16.98 -5.88 36.75
C ARG A 347 -15.54 -6.35 36.94
N ALA A 348 -15.30 -7.37 37.76
CA ALA A 348 -13.98 -7.94 37.97
C ALA A 348 -13.46 -8.62 36.71
N ALA A 349 -14.31 -9.34 35.98
CA ALA A 349 -13.97 -10.00 34.73
C ALA A 349 -13.57 -8.98 33.63
N VAL A 350 -14.27 -7.85 33.49
CA VAL A 350 -13.91 -6.81 32.53
C VAL A 350 -12.58 -6.13 32.90
N ALA A 351 -12.36 -5.85 34.18
CA ALA A 351 -11.12 -5.23 34.65
C ALA A 351 -9.92 -6.15 34.43
N GLU A 352 -10.00 -7.42 34.84
CA GLU A 352 -8.92 -8.39 34.74
C GLU A 352 -8.70 -8.88 33.29
N GLY A 353 -9.79 -9.16 32.55
CA GLY A 353 -9.72 -9.52 31.13
C GLY A 353 -9.00 -8.46 30.30
N GLY A 354 -9.32 -7.18 30.54
CA GLY A 354 -8.64 -6.07 29.88
C GLY A 354 -7.18 -5.87 30.29
N LYS A 355 -6.76 -6.32 31.47
CA LYS A 355 -5.36 -6.29 31.90
C LYS A 355 -4.57 -7.45 31.31
N LEU A 356 -5.16 -8.65 31.30
CA LEU A 356 -4.53 -9.86 30.77
C LEU A 356 -4.36 -9.81 29.25
N SER A 357 -5.34 -9.23 28.52
CA SER A 357 -5.29 -9.13 27.05
C SER A 357 -4.32 -8.07 26.54
N PHE A 358 -4.00 -7.04 27.33
CA PHE A 358 -3.23 -5.88 26.86
C PHE A 358 -1.86 -6.26 26.31
N GLY A 359 -1.13 -7.17 26.97
CA GLY A 359 0.21 -7.60 26.53
C GLY A 359 0.18 -8.24 25.15
N ALA A 360 -0.70 -9.21 24.95
CA ALA A 360 -0.84 -9.91 23.68
C ALA A 360 -1.29 -8.98 22.54
N ILE A 361 -2.25 -8.09 22.81
CA ILE A 361 -2.73 -7.11 21.82
C ILE A 361 -1.60 -6.14 21.45
N PHE A 362 -0.86 -5.61 22.44
CA PHE A 362 0.24 -4.70 22.18
C PHE A 362 1.35 -5.34 21.35
N ASP A 363 1.77 -6.55 21.73
CA ASP A 363 2.81 -7.31 21.03
C ASP A 363 2.41 -7.59 19.57
N ALA A 364 1.15 -7.96 19.34
CA ALA A 364 0.59 -8.21 18.02
C ALA A 364 0.55 -6.95 17.13
N GLN A 365 0.09 -5.83 17.68
CA GLN A 365 0.04 -4.56 16.95
C GLN A 365 1.46 -4.01 16.70
N PHE A 366 2.37 -4.18 17.64
CA PHE A 366 3.75 -3.73 17.50
C PHE A 366 4.50 -4.50 16.41
N THR A 367 4.30 -5.82 16.29
CA THR A 367 4.90 -6.61 15.20
C THR A 367 4.39 -6.17 13.83
N THR A 368 3.10 -5.90 13.71
CA THR A 368 2.54 -5.36 12.47
C THR A 368 3.08 -3.95 12.15
N LEU A 369 3.20 -3.10 13.16
CA LEU A 369 3.80 -1.76 13.01
C LEU A 369 5.26 -1.86 12.54
N LEU A 370 6.03 -2.81 13.08
CA LEU A 370 7.41 -3.04 12.69
C LEU A 370 7.52 -3.45 11.21
N ALA A 371 6.66 -4.36 10.74
CA ALA A 371 6.56 -4.73 9.32
C ALA A 371 6.20 -3.52 8.44
N ALA A 372 5.21 -2.73 8.86
CA ALA A 372 4.77 -1.54 8.15
C ALA A 372 5.87 -0.46 8.09
N LEU A 373 6.64 -0.25 9.15
CA LEU A 373 7.78 0.67 9.17
C LEU A 373 8.90 0.22 8.22
N ILE A 374 9.20 -1.08 8.16
CA ILE A 374 10.16 -1.63 7.22
C ILE A 374 9.72 -1.35 5.78
N MET A 375 8.43 -1.60 5.46
CA MET A 375 7.86 -1.27 4.15
C MET A 375 7.91 0.23 3.84
N TYR A 376 7.67 1.10 4.82
CA TYR A 376 7.68 2.55 4.63
C TYR A 376 9.08 3.10 4.34
N ILE A 377 10.10 2.59 5.04
CA ILE A 377 11.49 3.07 4.95
C ILE A 377 12.15 2.63 3.63
N TRP A 378 11.97 1.37 3.26
CA TRP A 378 12.65 0.76 2.09
C TRP A 378 11.74 0.46 0.91
N GLY A 379 10.42 0.58 1.06
CA GLY A 379 9.46 0.41 -0.02
C GLY A 379 9.39 1.64 -0.93
N THR A 380 8.97 1.42 -2.16
CA THR A 380 8.79 2.46 -3.18
C THR A 380 7.35 2.42 -3.73
N GLY A 381 6.90 3.52 -4.33
CA GLY A 381 5.62 3.57 -5.03
C GLY A 381 4.43 3.07 -4.20
N THR A 382 3.67 2.12 -4.74
CA THR A 382 2.46 1.55 -4.13
C THR A 382 2.71 0.85 -2.79
N VAL A 383 3.91 0.24 -2.60
CA VAL A 383 4.31 -0.40 -1.33
C VAL A 383 4.36 0.62 -0.20
N LYS A 384 4.88 1.83 -0.46
CA LYS A 384 4.97 2.91 0.52
C LYS A 384 3.58 3.47 0.87
N GLY A 385 2.70 3.62 -0.11
CA GLY A 385 1.30 4.03 0.09
C GLY A 385 0.55 3.03 0.98
N PHE A 386 0.68 1.74 0.69
CA PHE A 386 0.13 0.66 1.50
C PHE A 386 0.66 0.70 2.94
N ALA A 387 1.99 0.84 3.11
CA ALA A 387 2.64 0.91 4.42
C ALA A 387 2.16 2.10 5.25
N THR A 388 1.98 3.27 4.62
CA THR A 388 1.45 4.47 5.27
C THR A 388 0.07 4.21 5.85
N MET A 389 -0.84 3.62 5.06
CA MET A 389 -2.17 3.25 5.54
C MET A 389 -2.09 2.26 6.69
N LEU A 390 -1.23 1.25 6.59
CA LEU A 390 -1.08 0.23 7.63
C LEU A 390 -0.54 0.82 8.94
N ILE A 391 0.41 1.75 8.89
CA ILE A 391 0.93 2.46 10.08
C ILE A 391 -0.20 3.21 10.78
N ILE A 392 -0.98 3.99 10.02
CA ILE A 392 -2.09 4.77 10.58
C ILE A 392 -3.13 3.84 11.20
N THR A 393 -3.52 2.77 10.51
CA THR A 393 -4.51 1.80 10.98
C THR A 393 -4.07 1.11 12.27
N VAL A 394 -2.80 0.72 12.40
CA VAL A 394 -2.25 0.08 13.60
C VAL A 394 -2.20 1.07 14.78
N ILE A 395 -1.72 2.30 14.56
CA ILE A 395 -1.70 3.33 15.62
C ILE A 395 -3.12 3.63 16.10
N MET A 396 -4.06 3.81 15.18
CA MET A 396 -5.46 4.08 15.52
C MET A 396 -6.12 2.90 16.22
N THR A 397 -5.74 1.66 15.91
CA THR A 397 -6.19 0.47 16.65
C THR A 397 -5.75 0.54 18.12
N LEU A 398 -4.50 0.87 18.39
CA LEU A 398 -4.00 1.00 19.76
C LEU A 398 -4.73 2.11 20.53
N VAL A 399 -4.93 3.26 19.90
CA VAL A 399 -5.55 4.42 20.56
C VAL A 399 -7.05 4.20 20.77
N LEU A 400 -7.78 3.85 19.70
CA LEU A 400 -9.24 3.82 19.73
C LEU A 400 -9.77 2.50 20.29
N ASN A 401 -9.26 1.37 19.85
CA ASN A 401 -9.85 0.09 20.24
C ASN A 401 -9.27 -0.46 21.55
N VAL A 402 -7.97 -0.32 21.80
CA VAL A 402 -7.39 -0.76 23.06
C VAL A 402 -7.65 0.26 24.18
N GLY A 403 -7.57 1.55 23.87
CA GLY A 403 -7.80 2.63 24.83
C GLY A 403 -9.28 2.98 25.00
N PHE A 404 -9.86 3.59 23.97
CA PHE A 404 -11.18 4.23 24.06
C PHE A 404 -12.34 3.23 24.09
N SER A 405 -12.29 2.13 23.35
CA SER A 405 -13.30 1.06 23.42
C SER A 405 -13.40 0.45 24.82
N LYS A 406 -12.23 0.18 25.43
CA LYS A 406 -12.16 -0.31 26.81
C LYS A 406 -12.75 0.70 27.82
N TRP A 407 -12.47 1.98 27.64
CA TRP A 407 -13.03 3.04 28.47
C TRP A 407 -14.57 3.10 28.33
N LEU A 408 -15.11 3.02 27.10
CA LEU A 408 -16.56 2.98 26.87
C LEU A 408 -17.22 1.75 27.50
N LEU A 409 -16.60 0.58 27.39
CA LEU A 409 -17.09 -0.65 28.02
C LEU A 409 -17.13 -0.49 29.55
N ASN A 410 -16.08 0.07 30.15
CA ASN A 410 -16.02 0.33 31.59
C ASN A 410 -17.12 1.30 32.05
N LEU A 411 -17.44 2.35 31.26
CA LEU A 411 -18.55 3.27 31.60
C LEU A 411 -19.89 2.55 31.76
N ILE A 412 -20.20 1.63 30.82
CA ILE A 412 -21.44 0.83 30.91
C ILE A 412 -21.40 -0.15 32.07
N VAL A 413 -20.29 -0.87 32.25
CA VAL A 413 -20.15 -1.86 33.33
C VAL A 413 -20.24 -1.17 34.71
N ASP A 414 -19.58 -0.05 34.86
CA ASP A 414 -19.59 0.75 36.09
C ASP A 414 -20.96 1.42 36.38
N SER A 415 -21.81 1.61 35.36
CA SER A 415 -23.19 2.08 35.57
C SER A 415 -24.05 1.08 36.31
N GLY A 416 -23.61 -0.20 36.41
CA GLY A 416 -24.32 -1.29 37.07
C GLY A 416 -25.42 -1.94 36.25
N ILE A 417 -25.63 -1.54 35.01
CA ILE A 417 -26.62 -2.18 34.09
C ILE A 417 -26.28 -3.63 33.84
N CYS A 418 -24.99 -3.98 33.84
CA CYS A 418 -24.46 -5.31 33.58
C CYS A 418 -24.42 -6.21 34.80
N ASP A 419 -24.69 -5.65 36.04
CA ASP A 419 -24.63 -6.41 37.29
C ASP A 419 -25.61 -7.61 37.22
N GLY A 420 -25.13 -8.82 37.47
CA GLY A 420 -25.93 -10.04 37.44
C GLY A 420 -26.43 -10.48 36.05
N LYS A 421 -25.96 -9.83 34.96
CA LYS A 421 -26.39 -10.13 33.58
C LYS A 421 -25.25 -10.62 32.68
N PRO A 422 -24.62 -11.75 32.96
CA PRO A 422 -23.51 -12.28 32.14
C PRO A 422 -23.95 -12.59 30.71
N GLY A 423 -25.24 -12.77 30.46
CA GLY A 423 -25.81 -12.95 29.14
C GLY A 423 -25.55 -11.79 28.17
N LEU A 424 -25.30 -10.57 28.67
CA LEU A 424 -24.86 -9.43 27.85
C LEU A 424 -23.46 -9.64 27.28
N PHE A 425 -22.65 -10.52 27.87
CA PHE A 425 -21.33 -10.94 27.42
C PHE A 425 -21.35 -12.32 26.72
N ALA A 426 -22.52 -12.76 26.30
CA ALA A 426 -22.76 -14.06 25.66
C ALA A 426 -22.33 -15.27 26.52
N VAL A 427 -22.38 -15.14 27.86
CA VAL A 427 -22.16 -16.22 28.84
C VAL A 427 -23.46 -16.55 29.54
N LYS A 428 -23.80 -17.83 29.59
CA LYS A 428 -25.03 -18.29 30.30
C LYS A 428 -24.77 -18.35 31.81
N LYS A 429 -25.76 -18.02 32.65
CA LYS A 429 -25.63 -18.07 34.11
C LYS A 429 -25.17 -19.42 34.64
N ASN A 430 -25.66 -20.51 34.03
CA ASN A 430 -25.32 -21.90 34.43
C ASN A 430 -23.89 -22.33 34.04
N GLN A 431 -23.14 -21.47 33.32
CA GLN A 431 -21.75 -21.72 32.97
C GLN A 431 -20.78 -21.00 33.92
N ILE A 432 -21.30 -20.27 34.90
CA ILE A 432 -20.50 -19.55 35.90
C ILE A 432 -20.52 -20.34 37.19
N PRO A 433 -19.36 -20.89 37.65
CA PRO A 433 -19.32 -21.70 38.87
C PRO A 433 -19.51 -20.83 40.11
N ASP A 434 -20.17 -21.38 41.09
CA ASP A 434 -20.24 -20.83 42.42
C ASP A 434 -19.00 -21.25 43.23
N VAL A 435 -17.98 -20.40 43.19
CA VAL A 435 -16.71 -20.68 43.88
C VAL A 435 -16.88 -20.81 45.39
N SER A 436 -17.91 -20.13 46.00
CA SER A 436 -18.19 -20.26 47.45
C SER A 436 -18.69 -21.63 47.83
N LYS A 437 -19.32 -22.36 46.90
CA LYS A 437 -19.80 -23.74 47.08
C LYS A 437 -18.78 -24.80 46.66
N GLY A 438 -17.54 -24.37 46.24
CA GLY A 438 -16.51 -25.29 45.78
C GLY A 438 -16.77 -25.90 44.40
N GLU A 439 -17.63 -25.29 43.60
CA GLU A 439 -17.89 -25.74 42.22
C GLU A 439 -16.59 -25.56 41.38
N LYS A 440 -16.32 -26.56 40.52
CA LYS A 440 -15.15 -26.54 39.63
C LYS A 440 -15.35 -25.49 38.52
N GLN A 441 -14.26 -24.86 38.12
CA GLN A 441 -14.25 -23.94 36.97
C GLN A 441 -14.79 -24.63 35.72
N PHE A 442 -15.53 -23.87 34.91
CA PHE A 442 -16.00 -24.34 33.60
C PHE A 442 -14.81 -24.49 32.65
N TYR A 443 -14.71 -25.63 31.99
CA TYR A 443 -13.65 -25.85 31.00
C TYR A 443 -13.88 -24.95 29.79
N THR A 444 -12.88 -24.14 29.42
CA THR A 444 -12.96 -23.16 28.34
C THR A 444 -12.47 -23.69 27.00
N GLY A 445 -11.89 -24.89 26.97
CA GLY A 445 -11.45 -25.54 25.72
C GLY A 445 -12.61 -25.87 24.78
N THR A 446 -12.32 -25.93 23.49
CA THR A 446 -13.36 -25.96 22.43
C THR A 446 -13.58 -27.36 21.86
N PHE A 447 -12.50 -28.03 21.43
CA PHE A 447 -12.61 -29.26 20.64
C PHE A 447 -12.00 -30.51 21.28
N LYS A 448 -11.16 -30.36 22.30
CA LYS A 448 -10.36 -31.47 22.91
C LYS A 448 -9.60 -32.30 21.86
N PHE A 449 -9.01 -31.63 20.90
CA PHE A 449 -8.37 -32.25 19.75
C PHE A 449 -6.87 -32.42 20.01
N ASP A 450 -6.26 -33.51 19.51
CA ASP A 450 -4.82 -33.71 19.58
C ASP A 450 -4.09 -32.96 18.45
N TYR A 451 -3.87 -31.65 18.66
CA TYR A 451 -3.21 -30.78 17.69
C TYR A 451 -1.78 -31.20 17.42
N MET A 452 -1.03 -31.55 18.45
CA MET A 452 0.40 -31.92 18.33
C MET A 452 0.60 -33.28 17.68
N GLY A 453 -0.26 -34.24 17.94
CA GLY A 453 -0.23 -35.54 17.26
C GLY A 453 -0.59 -35.45 15.77
N LYS A 454 -1.46 -34.49 15.41
CA LYS A 454 -1.87 -34.26 14.02
C LYS A 454 -1.00 -33.24 13.27
N ALA A 455 -0.16 -32.47 13.94
CA ALA A 455 0.70 -31.43 13.35
C ALA A 455 1.58 -31.97 12.21
N LYS A 456 2.06 -33.21 12.31
CA LYS A 456 2.84 -33.86 11.24
C LYS A 456 2.13 -33.91 9.89
N TYR A 457 0.79 -34.05 9.88
CA TYR A 457 0.00 -34.07 8.65
C TYR A 457 -0.13 -32.66 8.06
N ALA A 458 -0.28 -31.64 8.89
CA ALA A 458 -0.32 -30.26 8.44
C ALA A 458 1.04 -29.84 7.83
N VAL A 459 2.15 -30.20 8.50
CA VAL A 459 3.52 -30.00 7.97
C VAL A 459 3.71 -30.72 6.64
N ALA A 460 3.29 -32.00 6.56
CA ALA A 460 3.40 -32.79 5.32
C ALA A 460 2.56 -32.17 4.18
N ALA A 461 1.36 -31.69 4.46
CA ALA A 461 0.53 -31.01 3.47
C ALA A 461 1.20 -29.73 2.94
N GLY A 462 1.71 -28.89 3.84
CA GLY A 462 2.45 -27.68 3.45
C GLY A 462 3.68 -27.99 2.59
N ILE A 463 4.48 -28.95 2.99
CA ILE A 463 5.66 -29.41 2.21
C ILE A 463 5.20 -29.95 0.84
N SER A 464 4.10 -30.72 0.78
CA SER A 464 3.58 -31.27 -0.48
C SER A 464 3.15 -30.18 -1.45
N ILE A 465 2.50 -29.11 -0.98
CA ILE A 465 2.12 -27.96 -1.79
C ILE A 465 3.36 -27.26 -2.35
N ILE A 466 4.39 -27.04 -1.51
CA ILE A 466 5.63 -26.40 -1.92
C ILE A 466 6.37 -27.26 -2.95
N VAL A 467 6.49 -28.58 -2.71
CA VAL A 467 7.16 -29.51 -3.64
C VAL A 467 6.41 -29.58 -4.97
N LEU A 468 5.07 -29.64 -4.95
CA LEU A 468 4.25 -29.62 -6.17
C LEU A 468 4.50 -28.34 -6.96
N SER A 469 4.51 -27.18 -6.29
CA SER A 469 4.79 -25.89 -6.92
C SER A 469 6.19 -25.87 -7.55
N LEU A 470 7.20 -26.33 -6.84
CA LEU A 470 8.56 -26.42 -7.38
C LEU A 470 8.62 -27.33 -8.62
N ALA A 471 7.99 -28.51 -8.58
CA ALA A 471 7.96 -29.43 -9.71
C ALA A 471 7.29 -28.80 -10.93
N LEU A 472 6.13 -28.12 -10.75
CA LEU A 472 5.45 -27.42 -11.81
C LEU A 472 6.26 -26.22 -12.34
N SER A 473 6.94 -25.49 -11.45
CA SER A 473 7.78 -24.36 -11.83
C SER A 473 8.98 -24.80 -12.67
N PHE A 474 9.65 -25.90 -12.30
CA PHE A 474 10.72 -26.47 -13.13
C PHE A 474 10.22 -27.01 -14.47
N PHE A 475 9.05 -27.63 -14.49
CA PHE A 475 8.41 -28.07 -15.73
C PHE A 475 8.09 -26.90 -16.67
N ASN A 476 7.57 -25.79 -16.14
CA ASN A 476 7.31 -24.59 -16.91
C ASN A 476 8.61 -23.92 -17.40
N LEU A 477 9.66 -23.91 -16.57
CA LEU A 477 10.97 -23.41 -16.96
C LEU A 477 11.54 -24.21 -18.13
N ALA A 478 11.41 -25.53 -18.11
CA ALA A 478 11.83 -26.42 -19.20
C ALA A 478 11.05 -26.18 -20.49
N LYS A 479 9.81 -25.69 -20.40
CA LYS A 479 8.98 -25.29 -21.57
C LYS A 479 9.25 -23.86 -22.04
N GLY A 480 10.15 -23.12 -21.42
CA GLY A 480 10.44 -21.72 -21.76
C GLY A 480 9.47 -20.69 -21.18
N ASN A 481 8.51 -21.10 -20.34
CA ASN A 481 7.47 -20.22 -19.77
C ASN A 481 7.92 -19.50 -18.48
N GLY A 482 9.21 -19.60 -18.10
CA GLY A 482 9.73 -19.03 -16.86
C GLY A 482 9.38 -19.86 -15.62
N PHE A 483 10.18 -19.71 -14.54
CA PHE A 483 10.00 -20.45 -13.28
C PHE A 483 8.69 -20.06 -12.57
N LEU A 484 8.45 -18.75 -12.42
CA LEU A 484 7.17 -18.16 -12.00
C LEU A 484 6.64 -17.27 -13.12
N ASN A 485 5.38 -16.92 -13.07
CA ASN A 485 4.79 -15.93 -13.96
C ASN A 485 5.08 -14.53 -13.38
N LEU A 486 6.28 -14.01 -13.66
CA LEU A 486 6.70 -12.68 -13.18
C LEU A 486 5.99 -11.60 -13.99
N GLY A 487 5.37 -10.64 -13.30
CA GLY A 487 4.88 -9.41 -13.90
C GLY A 487 6.02 -8.53 -14.40
N ILE A 488 5.68 -7.52 -15.18
CA ILE A 488 6.66 -6.60 -15.77
C ILE A 488 7.51 -5.87 -14.71
N ASP A 489 6.99 -5.67 -13.52
CA ASP A 489 7.72 -5.06 -12.38
C ASP A 489 9.03 -5.83 -12.09
N PHE A 490 9.04 -7.13 -12.31
CA PHE A 490 10.20 -8.00 -12.07
C PHE A 490 10.85 -8.53 -13.34
N ALA A 491 10.03 -8.83 -14.38
CA ALA A 491 10.52 -9.36 -15.65
C ALA A 491 11.00 -8.26 -16.60
N SER A 492 10.61 -7.02 -16.35
CA SER A 492 10.72 -5.87 -17.25
C SER A 492 9.91 -6.03 -18.53
N GLY A 493 9.65 -4.94 -19.23
CA GLY A 493 8.88 -4.94 -20.46
C GLY A 493 7.75 -3.92 -20.47
N THR A 494 6.75 -4.16 -21.32
CA THR A 494 5.57 -3.31 -21.49
C THR A 494 4.30 -4.13 -21.29
N LYS A 495 3.34 -3.59 -20.54
CA LYS A 495 1.99 -4.12 -20.33
C LYS A 495 0.98 -3.06 -20.77
N LEU A 496 0.16 -3.40 -21.73
CA LEU A 496 -0.95 -2.57 -22.18
C LEU A 496 -2.24 -3.06 -21.55
N THR A 497 -3.07 -2.14 -21.07
CA THR A 497 -4.40 -2.41 -20.49
C THR A 497 -5.45 -1.89 -21.45
N VAL A 498 -6.02 -2.79 -22.24
CA VAL A 498 -7.10 -2.47 -23.20
C VAL A 498 -8.43 -2.64 -22.48
N THR A 499 -9.18 -1.54 -22.33
CA THR A 499 -10.47 -1.50 -21.62
C THR A 499 -11.55 -0.87 -22.51
N SER A 500 -12.78 -1.35 -22.43
CA SER A 500 -13.92 -0.79 -23.14
C SER A 500 -15.23 -1.00 -22.36
N GLU A 501 -16.25 -0.19 -22.63
CA GLU A 501 -17.61 -0.45 -22.17
C GLU A 501 -18.23 -1.70 -22.84
N GLN A 502 -17.72 -2.08 -24.01
CA GLN A 502 -18.10 -3.30 -24.72
C GLN A 502 -17.26 -4.47 -24.24
N VAL A 503 -17.70 -5.71 -24.51
CA VAL A 503 -16.92 -6.92 -24.21
C VAL A 503 -15.67 -6.92 -25.06
N VAL A 504 -14.52 -7.05 -24.42
CA VAL A 504 -13.20 -7.13 -25.08
C VAL A 504 -12.70 -8.57 -25.05
N ASN A 505 -12.59 -9.19 -26.23
CA ASN A 505 -12.07 -10.56 -26.33
C ASN A 505 -10.55 -10.56 -26.55
N VAL A 506 -9.88 -11.54 -25.98
CA VAL A 506 -8.44 -11.75 -26.18
C VAL A 506 -8.09 -11.88 -27.67
N SER A 507 -8.90 -12.64 -28.43
CA SER A 507 -8.71 -12.84 -29.88
C SER A 507 -8.75 -11.54 -30.68
N ASP A 508 -9.60 -10.59 -30.27
CA ASP A 508 -9.79 -9.33 -31.00
C ASP A 508 -8.63 -8.36 -30.75
N VAL A 509 -8.05 -8.41 -29.54
CA VAL A 509 -6.85 -7.64 -29.17
C VAL A 509 -5.61 -8.23 -29.85
N GLU A 510 -5.47 -9.56 -29.86
CA GLU A 510 -4.37 -10.26 -30.53
C GLU A 510 -4.36 -9.97 -32.04
N ALA A 511 -5.52 -10.09 -32.69
CA ALA A 511 -5.65 -9.83 -34.15
C ALA A 511 -5.31 -8.38 -34.50
N GLU A 512 -5.70 -7.41 -33.67
CA GLU A 512 -5.36 -5.99 -33.85
C GLU A 512 -3.87 -5.74 -33.73
N MET A 513 -3.24 -6.30 -32.68
CA MET A 513 -1.79 -6.19 -32.49
C MET A 513 -1.00 -6.82 -33.63
N GLU A 514 -1.44 -7.97 -34.16
CA GLU A 514 -0.83 -8.60 -35.31
C GLU A 514 -1.01 -7.75 -36.60
N THR A 515 -2.17 -7.12 -36.78
CA THR A 515 -2.45 -6.21 -37.90
C THR A 515 -1.52 -5.00 -37.89
N LEU A 516 -1.21 -4.50 -36.70
CA LEU A 516 -0.25 -3.40 -36.47
C LEU A 516 1.21 -3.86 -36.60
N GLY A 517 1.48 -5.16 -36.77
CA GLY A 517 2.80 -5.72 -36.95
C GLY A 517 3.51 -6.10 -35.64
N TYR A 518 2.85 -6.00 -34.51
CA TYR A 518 3.43 -6.33 -33.19
C TYR A 518 3.18 -7.78 -32.82
N LYS A 519 4.24 -8.55 -32.63
CA LYS A 519 4.22 -9.98 -32.30
C LYS A 519 4.94 -10.25 -30.98
N GLY A 520 4.65 -11.38 -30.35
CA GLY A 520 5.33 -11.82 -29.13
C GLY A 520 4.74 -11.25 -27.86
N PHE A 521 3.49 -10.78 -27.91
CA PHE A 521 2.71 -10.44 -26.73
C PHE A 521 2.05 -11.69 -26.14
N SER A 522 1.92 -11.70 -24.84
CA SER A 522 1.04 -12.60 -24.10
C SER A 522 -0.23 -11.86 -23.71
N TYR A 523 -1.38 -12.50 -23.91
CA TYR A 523 -2.68 -11.89 -23.67
C TYR A 523 -3.39 -12.58 -22.51
N GLN A 524 -4.03 -11.79 -21.64
CA GLN A 524 -4.80 -12.29 -20.52
C GLN A 524 -6.08 -11.48 -20.34
N SER A 525 -7.23 -12.16 -20.29
CA SER A 525 -8.50 -11.50 -19.94
C SER A 525 -8.52 -11.14 -18.44
N ALA A 526 -8.97 -9.93 -18.14
CA ALA A 526 -9.18 -9.41 -16.79
C ALA A 526 -10.67 -9.04 -16.58
N GLY A 527 -11.56 -9.98 -16.81
CA GLY A 527 -13.01 -9.81 -16.85
C GLY A 527 -13.55 -9.68 -18.27
N GLU A 528 -14.78 -9.22 -18.41
CA GLU A 528 -15.46 -9.12 -19.72
C GLU A 528 -15.04 -7.87 -20.52
N HIS A 529 -14.53 -6.85 -19.84
CA HIS A 529 -14.28 -5.51 -20.40
C HIS A 529 -12.81 -5.13 -20.47
N THR A 530 -11.88 -6.01 -20.07
CA THR A 530 -10.46 -5.69 -20.00
C THR A 530 -9.60 -6.85 -20.45
N VAL A 531 -8.59 -6.54 -21.29
CA VAL A 531 -7.55 -7.47 -21.71
C VAL A 531 -6.18 -6.85 -21.48
N TYR A 532 -5.28 -7.59 -20.85
CA TYR A 532 -3.87 -7.25 -20.72
C TYR A 532 -3.08 -7.85 -21.87
N ALA A 533 -2.27 -7.03 -22.55
CA ALA A 533 -1.30 -7.46 -23.53
C ALA A 533 0.10 -7.12 -23.02
N THR A 534 0.94 -8.14 -22.77
CA THR A 534 2.24 -7.98 -22.10
C THR A 534 3.36 -8.50 -23.01
N THR A 535 4.45 -7.73 -23.12
CA THR A 535 5.68 -8.12 -23.82
C THR A 535 6.90 -7.84 -22.94
N LYS A 536 8.00 -8.58 -23.16
CA LYS A 536 9.29 -8.34 -22.52
C LYS A 536 10.08 -7.19 -23.17
N ALA A 537 9.63 -6.67 -24.29
CA ALA A 537 10.24 -5.52 -24.94
C ALA A 537 9.74 -4.24 -24.28
N SER A 538 10.64 -3.29 -24.01
CA SER A 538 10.26 -1.92 -23.70
C SER A 538 9.92 -1.22 -25.01
N LEU A 539 8.65 -0.89 -25.20
CA LEU A 539 8.18 -0.16 -26.38
C LEU A 539 8.65 1.31 -26.29
N ASP A 540 9.02 1.86 -27.42
CA ASP A 540 9.32 3.28 -27.53
C ASP A 540 8.03 4.12 -27.67
N LYS A 541 8.19 5.46 -27.64
CA LYS A 541 7.07 6.40 -27.69
C LYS A 541 6.25 6.26 -28.97
N GLU A 542 6.89 6.11 -30.14
CA GLU A 542 6.24 6.04 -31.43
C GLU A 542 5.38 4.77 -31.56
N GLN A 543 5.94 3.64 -31.11
CA GLN A 543 5.25 2.35 -31.06
C GLN A 543 4.02 2.41 -30.15
N LEU A 544 4.15 3.00 -28.96
CA LEU A 544 3.06 3.17 -28.02
C LEU A 544 1.94 4.05 -28.59
N THR A 545 2.28 5.20 -29.14
CA THR A 545 1.30 6.12 -29.74
C THR A 545 0.54 5.46 -30.88
N THR A 546 1.22 4.70 -31.73
CA THR A 546 0.60 3.94 -32.83
C THR A 546 -0.41 2.92 -32.31
N ILE A 547 -0.02 2.13 -31.30
CA ILE A 547 -0.89 1.11 -30.70
C ILE A 547 -2.09 1.78 -30.00
N LYS A 548 -1.84 2.78 -29.17
CA LYS A 548 -2.89 3.47 -28.42
C LYS A 548 -3.93 4.09 -29.33
N SER A 549 -3.51 4.82 -30.35
CA SER A 549 -4.42 5.45 -31.33
C SER A 549 -5.30 4.44 -32.06
N ALA A 550 -4.75 3.25 -32.39
CA ALA A 550 -5.50 2.19 -33.05
C ALA A 550 -6.61 1.63 -32.12
N PHE A 551 -6.25 1.35 -30.85
CA PHE A 551 -7.20 0.82 -29.89
C PHE A 551 -8.22 1.85 -29.41
N GLU A 552 -7.84 3.12 -29.25
CA GLU A 552 -8.75 4.21 -28.95
C GLU A 552 -9.80 4.37 -30.04
N LYS A 553 -9.38 4.33 -31.31
CA LYS A 553 -10.29 4.37 -32.43
C LYS A 553 -11.26 3.18 -32.48
N LYS A 554 -10.80 1.99 -32.04
CA LYS A 554 -11.60 0.74 -32.06
C LYS A 554 -12.56 0.64 -30.88
N TYR A 555 -12.11 1.02 -29.69
CA TYR A 555 -12.83 0.79 -28.41
C TYR A 555 -13.32 2.08 -27.74
N GLY A 556 -12.95 3.27 -28.25
CA GLY A 556 -13.37 4.55 -27.72
C GLY A 556 -12.67 4.99 -26.42
N VAL A 557 -11.69 4.20 -25.95
CA VAL A 557 -10.91 4.47 -24.74
C VAL A 557 -9.44 4.24 -25.04
N GLU A 558 -8.59 5.19 -24.69
CA GLU A 558 -7.15 5.04 -24.81
C GLU A 558 -6.65 3.96 -23.85
N PRO A 559 -5.87 2.95 -24.31
CA PRO A 559 -5.28 1.93 -23.45
C PRO A 559 -4.33 2.53 -22.43
N GLY A 560 -4.39 2.02 -21.18
CA GLY A 560 -3.33 2.26 -20.21
C GLY A 560 -2.05 1.50 -20.57
N ASP A 561 -0.90 2.03 -20.22
CA ASP A 561 0.40 1.36 -20.39
C ASP A 561 1.21 1.37 -19.11
N ASN A 562 1.97 0.31 -18.90
CA ASN A 562 2.96 0.23 -17.85
C ASN A 562 4.27 -0.30 -18.47
N ILE A 563 5.35 0.47 -18.32
CA ILE A 563 6.67 0.17 -18.84
C ILE A 563 7.66 0.11 -17.69
N VAL A 564 8.46 -0.95 -17.66
CA VAL A 564 9.52 -1.12 -16.65
C VAL A 564 10.81 -1.54 -17.34
N THR A 565 11.86 -0.75 -17.15
CA THR A 565 13.19 -1.08 -17.68
C THR A 565 13.88 -2.19 -16.87
N PRO A 566 14.83 -2.95 -17.45
CA PRO A 566 15.55 -4.02 -16.76
C PRO A 566 16.30 -3.58 -15.50
N VAL A 567 16.73 -2.33 -15.45
CA VAL A 567 17.41 -1.75 -14.29
C VAL A 567 16.46 -1.69 -13.10
N VAL A 568 15.25 -1.15 -13.31
CA VAL A 568 14.22 -1.03 -12.26
C VAL A 568 13.73 -2.41 -11.84
N GLY A 569 13.43 -3.31 -12.77
CA GLY A 569 12.95 -4.66 -12.46
C GLY A 569 13.93 -5.44 -11.57
N SER A 570 15.23 -5.41 -11.90
CA SER A 570 16.25 -6.07 -11.09
C SER A 570 16.39 -5.51 -9.68
N GLU A 571 16.25 -4.19 -9.52
CA GLU A 571 16.29 -3.53 -8.22
C GLU A 571 15.05 -3.86 -7.37
N LEU A 572 13.88 -3.93 -7.99
CA LEU A 572 12.64 -4.31 -7.30
C LEU A 572 12.73 -5.75 -6.76
N VAL A 573 13.25 -6.70 -7.55
CA VAL A 573 13.51 -8.07 -7.08
C VAL A 573 14.47 -8.08 -5.89
N ARG A 574 15.59 -7.36 -5.99
CA ARG A 574 16.57 -7.26 -4.91
C ARG A 574 15.96 -6.66 -3.66
N SER A 575 15.22 -5.58 -3.80
CA SER A 575 14.54 -4.90 -2.67
C SER A 575 13.52 -5.82 -2.00
N ALA A 576 12.74 -6.58 -2.77
CA ALA A 576 11.77 -7.54 -2.26
C ALA A 576 12.40 -8.59 -1.35
N VAL A 577 13.53 -9.18 -1.79
CA VAL A 577 14.27 -10.18 -1.00
C VAL A 577 14.84 -9.55 0.27
N ILE A 578 15.47 -8.38 0.16
CA ILE A 578 16.05 -7.67 1.31
C ILE A 578 14.97 -7.33 2.33
N LEU A 579 13.85 -6.76 1.90
CA LEU A 579 12.72 -6.39 2.78
C LEU A 579 12.19 -7.60 3.54
N THR A 580 12.00 -8.73 2.85
CA THR A 580 11.52 -9.97 3.47
C THR A 580 12.50 -10.51 4.52
N VAL A 581 13.80 -10.56 4.21
CA VAL A 581 14.84 -11.03 5.12
C VAL A 581 14.99 -10.10 6.33
N VAL A 582 14.99 -8.78 6.10
CA VAL A 582 15.06 -7.78 7.19
C VAL A 582 13.84 -7.91 8.10
N ALA A 583 12.64 -8.11 7.54
CA ALA A 583 11.43 -8.33 8.32
C ALA A 583 11.53 -9.58 9.18
N TRP A 584 12.00 -10.71 8.66
CA TRP A 584 12.20 -11.94 9.43
C TRP A 584 13.19 -11.74 10.57
N ILE A 585 14.34 -11.09 10.31
CA ILE A 585 15.35 -10.80 11.34
C ILE A 585 14.80 -9.90 12.44
N ALA A 586 14.09 -8.82 12.06
CA ALA A 586 13.49 -7.89 12.99
C ALA A 586 12.44 -8.58 13.87
N MET A 587 11.60 -9.44 13.28
CA MET A 587 10.59 -10.22 14.00
C MET A 587 11.23 -11.24 14.95
N LEU A 588 12.25 -11.97 14.50
CA LEU A 588 12.99 -12.90 15.33
C LEU A 588 13.61 -12.19 16.54
N ALA A 589 14.24 -11.04 16.31
CA ALA A 589 14.84 -10.23 17.37
C ALA A 589 13.79 -9.74 18.39
N TYR A 590 12.67 -9.16 17.90
CA TYR A 590 11.60 -8.68 18.77
C TYR A 590 10.99 -9.81 19.61
N ILE A 591 10.62 -10.93 18.98
CA ILE A 591 9.97 -12.05 19.69
C ILE A 591 10.96 -12.69 20.67
N THR A 592 12.25 -12.80 20.32
CA THR A 592 13.29 -13.31 21.25
C THR A 592 13.43 -12.41 22.49
N PHE A 593 13.37 -11.08 22.29
CA PHE A 593 13.42 -10.13 23.41
C PHE A 593 12.16 -10.22 24.30
N ARG A 594 10.99 -10.42 23.72
CA ARG A 594 9.70 -10.39 24.40
C ARG A 594 9.33 -11.73 25.05
N TYR A 595 9.71 -12.83 24.39
CA TYR A 595 9.51 -14.21 24.83
C TYR A 595 10.89 -14.88 25.05
N GLU A 596 10.99 -16.17 24.88
CA GLU A 596 12.25 -16.93 24.84
C GLU A 596 12.57 -17.31 23.38
N PHE A 597 13.84 -17.58 23.05
CA PHE A 597 14.28 -17.85 21.67
C PHE A 597 13.54 -19.02 21.00
N ASP A 598 13.15 -20.03 21.75
CA ASP A 598 12.42 -21.21 21.23
C ASP A 598 11.02 -20.86 20.72
N TYR A 599 10.32 -19.92 21.36
CA TYR A 599 9.06 -19.38 20.86
C TYR A 599 9.29 -18.58 19.57
N ALA A 600 10.33 -17.75 19.55
CA ALA A 600 10.67 -16.93 18.40
C ALA A 600 11.05 -17.79 17.18
N PHE A 601 11.81 -18.87 17.39
CA PHE A 601 12.18 -19.78 16.33
C PHE A 601 10.97 -20.55 15.78
N GLY A 602 10.03 -20.98 16.64
CA GLY A 602 8.75 -21.57 16.21
C GLY A 602 7.93 -20.62 15.32
N CYS A 603 7.81 -19.35 15.73
CA CYS A 603 7.17 -18.31 14.92
C CYS A 603 7.89 -18.14 13.57
N LEU A 604 9.23 -18.04 13.56
CA LEU A 604 9.97 -17.83 12.32
C LEU A 604 9.73 -18.96 11.30
N VAL A 605 9.74 -20.22 11.75
CA VAL A 605 9.47 -21.37 10.88
C VAL A 605 8.06 -21.29 10.29
N ALA A 606 7.06 -20.90 11.09
CA ALA A 606 5.69 -20.68 10.62
C ALA A 606 5.63 -19.55 9.59
N LEU A 607 6.30 -18.41 9.82
CA LEU A 607 6.35 -17.29 8.88
C LEU A 607 6.98 -17.65 7.53
N VAL A 608 8.11 -18.37 7.57
CA VAL A 608 8.75 -18.86 6.34
C VAL A 608 7.81 -19.80 5.57
N HIS A 609 7.14 -20.70 6.28
CA HIS A 609 6.13 -21.59 5.69
C HIS A 609 5.02 -20.77 5.01
N ASP A 610 4.45 -19.75 5.67
CA ASP A 610 3.32 -18.99 5.17
C ASP A 610 3.67 -18.22 3.88
N VAL A 611 4.85 -17.58 3.87
CA VAL A 611 5.38 -16.92 2.67
C VAL A 611 5.57 -17.92 1.52
N LEU A 612 6.16 -19.09 1.82
CA LEU A 612 6.38 -20.13 0.81
C LEU A 612 5.06 -20.71 0.28
N ILE A 613 4.02 -20.86 1.11
CA ILE A 613 2.69 -21.31 0.66
C ILE A 613 2.06 -20.31 -0.31
N VAL A 614 2.13 -19.01 -0.01
CA VAL A 614 1.59 -17.99 -0.93
C VAL A 614 2.32 -18.05 -2.28
N ILE A 615 3.67 -18.07 -2.27
CA ILE A 615 4.47 -18.18 -3.49
C ILE A 615 4.16 -19.50 -4.22
N ALA A 616 3.99 -20.61 -3.48
CA ALA A 616 3.67 -21.91 -4.06
C ALA A 616 2.30 -21.93 -4.76
N VAL A 617 1.27 -21.34 -4.15
CA VAL A 617 -0.06 -21.24 -4.76
C VAL A 617 0.00 -20.39 -6.03
N PHE A 618 0.74 -19.26 -6.02
CA PHE A 618 0.96 -18.44 -7.21
C PHE A 618 1.69 -19.22 -8.32
N GLY A 619 2.69 -20.02 -7.96
CA GLY A 619 3.41 -20.89 -8.90
C GLY A 619 2.52 -21.97 -9.53
N ILE A 620 1.67 -22.63 -8.72
CA ILE A 620 0.72 -23.67 -9.18
C ILE A 620 -0.32 -23.07 -10.11
N LEU A 621 -0.95 -21.96 -9.73
CA LEU A 621 -2.03 -21.31 -10.48
C LEU A 621 -1.51 -20.40 -11.60
N ARG A 622 -0.19 -20.23 -11.71
CA ARG A 622 0.45 -19.32 -12.70
C ARG A 622 -0.07 -17.88 -12.60
N LEU A 623 -0.44 -17.42 -11.41
CA LEU A 623 -0.83 -16.04 -11.19
C LEU A 623 0.38 -15.10 -11.36
N GLU A 624 0.11 -13.87 -11.80
CA GLU A 624 1.15 -12.85 -11.99
C GLU A 624 1.75 -12.44 -10.64
N VAL A 625 3.07 -12.52 -10.53
CA VAL A 625 3.85 -12.05 -9.37
C VAL A 625 4.30 -10.63 -9.65
N ASN A 626 3.69 -9.65 -9.00
CA ASN A 626 3.94 -8.22 -9.15
C ASN A 626 4.45 -7.60 -7.82
N ILE A 627 4.75 -6.30 -7.83
CA ILE A 627 5.26 -5.59 -6.65
C ILE A 627 4.25 -5.56 -5.49
N GLU A 628 2.95 -5.60 -5.78
CA GLU A 628 1.90 -5.61 -4.77
C GLU A 628 1.95 -6.88 -3.92
N LEU A 629 2.34 -8.02 -4.51
CA LEU A 629 2.52 -9.27 -3.77
C LEU A 629 3.53 -9.13 -2.63
N ILE A 630 4.57 -8.31 -2.78
CA ILE A 630 5.55 -8.05 -1.72
C ILE A 630 4.89 -7.40 -0.51
N SER A 631 4.02 -6.39 -0.76
CA SER A 631 3.25 -5.74 0.31
C SER A 631 2.40 -6.74 1.08
N VAL A 632 1.77 -7.68 0.36
CA VAL A 632 0.98 -8.76 0.97
C VAL A 632 1.86 -9.70 1.78
N LEU A 633 3.01 -10.17 1.24
CA LEU A 633 3.92 -11.08 1.94
C LEU A 633 4.42 -10.48 3.26
N LEU A 634 4.83 -9.21 3.25
CA LEU A 634 5.27 -8.49 4.44
C LEU A 634 4.13 -8.30 5.46
N THR A 635 2.93 -8.07 4.97
CA THR A 635 1.73 -7.95 5.82
C THR A 635 1.35 -9.28 6.46
N ILE A 636 1.42 -10.38 5.71
CA ILE A 636 1.17 -11.73 6.22
C ILE A 636 2.18 -12.06 7.31
N ILE A 637 3.45 -11.66 7.17
CA ILE A 637 4.46 -11.80 8.22
C ILE A 637 3.98 -11.13 9.51
N GLY A 638 3.47 -9.90 9.45
CA GLY A 638 2.93 -9.19 10.62
C GLY A 638 1.68 -9.84 11.21
N TYR A 639 0.75 -10.29 10.35
CA TYR A 639 -0.50 -10.90 10.79
C TYR A 639 -0.33 -12.33 11.32
N SER A 640 0.45 -13.17 10.67
CA SER A 640 0.68 -14.56 11.10
C SER A 640 1.33 -14.63 12.47
N ILE A 641 2.23 -13.67 12.78
CA ILE A 641 2.78 -13.53 14.13
C ILE A 641 1.69 -13.24 15.16
N ASN A 642 0.68 -12.42 14.85
CA ASN A 642 -0.42 -12.13 15.76
C ASN A 642 -1.10 -13.42 16.23
N ASN A 643 -1.46 -14.32 15.32
CA ASN A 643 -2.04 -15.61 15.66
C ASN A 643 -1.08 -16.49 16.49
N SER A 644 0.20 -16.49 16.15
CA SER A 644 1.22 -17.23 16.90
C SER A 644 1.42 -16.69 18.32
N ILE A 645 1.36 -15.35 18.50
CA ILE A 645 1.42 -14.71 19.82
C ILE A 645 0.25 -15.11 20.69
N ILE A 646 -0.99 -15.14 20.13
CA ILE A 646 -2.19 -15.59 20.86
C ILE A 646 -2.03 -16.98 21.41
N VAL A 647 -1.54 -17.91 20.57
CA VAL A 647 -1.28 -19.30 20.97
C VAL A 647 -0.15 -19.37 22.01
N PHE A 648 0.96 -18.71 21.76
CA PHE A 648 2.13 -18.78 22.64
C PHE A 648 1.97 -18.03 23.96
N ASP A 649 1.14 -16.98 24.01
CA ASP A 649 0.77 -16.34 25.27
C ASP A 649 0.06 -17.33 26.18
N ARG A 650 -0.83 -18.16 25.62
CA ARG A 650 -1.52 -19.21 26.36
C ARG A 650 -0.58 -20.35 26.76
N VAL A 651 0.25 -20.84 25.84
CA VAL A 651 1.28 -21.85 26.16
C VAL A 651 2.19 -21.37 27.28
N ARG A 652 2.63 -20.11 27.25
CA ARG A 652 3.47 -19.52 28.31
C ARG A 652 2.73 -19.42 29.64
N GLU A 653 1.46 -19.09 29.62
CA GLU A 653 0.60 -19.06 30.84
C GLU A 653 0.55 -20.46 31.46
N GLU A 654 0.25 -21.51 30.67
CA GLU A 654 0.19 -22.89 31.13
C GLU A 654 1.55 -23.43 31.65
N VAL A 655 2.64 -23.10 30.97
CA VAL A 655 4.00 -23.41 31.42
C VAL A 655 4.32 -22.74 32.76
N ASN A 656 3.86 -21.50 32.95
CA ASN A 656 4.12 -20.74 34.19
C ASN A 656 3.27 -21.20 35.38
N LEU A 657 2.15 -21.88 35.16
CA LEU A 657 1.33 -22.44 36.23
C LEU A 657 1.99 -23.70 36.87
N ARG A 658 2.86 -24.38 36.13
CA ARG A 658 3.50 -25.62 36.57
C ARG A 658 4.85 -25.37 37.22
N ASN A 659 5.17 -26.08 38.34
CA ASN A 659 6.40 -25.92 39.07
C ASN A 659 7.54 -26.75 38.47
N ARG A 660 7.24 -27.92 37.92
CA ARG A 660 8.14 -28.83 37.24
C ARG A 660 7.47 -29.34 35.98
N ILE A 661 8.21 -29.41 34.88
CA ILE A 661 7.74 -29.90 33.61
C ILE A 661 8.76 -30.88 33.08
N GLU A 662 8.34 -32.09 32.81
CA GLU A 662 9.14 -33.11 32.14
C GLU A 662 9.07 -32.91 30.61
N PRO A 663 10.13 -33.25 29.85
CA PRO A 663 10.13 -33.06 28.40
C PRO A 663 8.97 -33.72 27.67
N THR A 664 8.42 -34.80 28.16
CA THR A 664 7.26 -35.52 27.57
C THR A 664 5.93 -34.82 27.77
N GLU A 665 5.82 -33.84 28.67
CA GLU A 665 4.58 -33.13 29.01
C GLU A 665 4.33 -31.95 28.11
N TYR A 666 5.36 -31.44 27.37
CA TYR A 666 5.20 -30.21 26.54
C TYR A 666 4.12 -30.32 25.45
N ARG A 667 3.92 -31.51 24.86
CA ARG A 667 2.81 -31.73 23.89
C ARG A 667 1.44 -31.64 24.53
N ALA A 668 1.28 -32.20 25.72
CA ALA A 668 0.03 -32.12 26.45
C ALA A 668 -0.29 -30.66 26.84
N ILE A 669 0.72 -29.92 27.30
CA ILE A 669 0.62 -28.48 27.63
C ILE A 669 0.23 -27.69 26.39
N ALA A 670 0.88 -27.92 25.27
CA ALA A 670 0.56 -27.24 24.02
C ALA A 670 -0.86 -27.55 23.54
N ASN A 671 -1.29 -28.80 23.59
CA ASN A 671 -2.65 -29.20 23.23
C ASN A 671 -3.71 -28.51 24.10
N GLU A 672 -3.51 -28.44 25.41
CA GLU A 672 -4.39 -27.76 26.34
C GLU A 672 -4.48 -26.25 26.06
N ALA A 673 -3.32 -25.61 25.91
CA ALA A 673 -3.21 -24.18 25.62
C ALA A 673 -3.83 -23.81 24.26
N ILE A 674 -3.61 -24.63 23.24
CA ILE A 674 -4.19 -24.42 21.92
C ILE A 674 -5.72 -24.60 21.99
N ASP A 675 -6.23 -25.63 22.66
CA ASP A 675 -7.65 -25.89 22.75
C ASP A 675 -8.42 -24.75 23.43
N GLU A 676 -7.79 -24.05 24.38
CA GLU A 676 -8.32 -22.85 25.02
C GLU A 676 -8.20 -21.58 24.12
N ALA A 677 -7.14 -21.48 23.30
CA ALA A 677 -6.89 -20.34 22.44
C ALA A 677 -7.59 -20.43 21.08
N ILE A 678 -7.91 -21.65 20.60
CA ILE A 678 -8.33 -21.90 19.22
C ILE A 678 -9.58 -21.13 18.82
N LYS A 679 -10.54 -21.01 19.73
CA LYS A 679 -11.77 -20.25 19.48
C LYS A 679 -11.47 -18.78 19.22
N MET A 680 -10.57 -18.20 19.99
CA MET A 680 -10.13 -16.81 19.85
C MET A 680 -9.39 -16.62 18.52
N SER A 681 -8.45 -17.52 18.18
CA SER A 681 -7.69 -17.50 16.95
C SER A 681 -8.59 -17.68 15.70
N LEU A 682 -9.55 -18.62 15.74
CA LEU A 682 -10.48 -18.82 14.63
C LEU A 682 -11.43 -17.63 14.44
N MET A 683 -11.96 -17.06 15.52
CA MET A 683 -12.84 -15.89 15.42
C MET A 683 -12.09 -14.66 14.89
N SER A 684 -10.85 -14.45 15.32
CA SER A 684 -9.95 -13.40 14.81
C SER A 684 -9.74 -13.60 13.30
N SER A 685 -9.30 -14.77 12.88
CA SER A 685 -9.08 -15.04 11.45
C SER A 685 -10.38 -14.93 10.63
N PHE A 686 -11.49 -15.40 11.16
CA PHE A 686 -12.79 -15.34 10.47
C PHE A 686 -13.24 -13.90 10.23
N THR A 687 -13.13 -13.03 11.24
CA THR A 687 -13.51 -11.60 11.10
C THR A 687 -12.58 -10.83 10.16
N THR A 688 -11.32 -11.22 10.04
CA THR A 688 -10.38 -10.62 9.09
C THR A 688 -10.57 -11.15 7.68
N ILE A 689 -10.89 -12.42 7.51
CA ILE A 689 -11.13 -13.06 6.21
C ILE A 689 -12.42 -12.56 5.56
N ILE A 690 -13.49 -12.27 6.32
CA ILE A 690 -14.78 -11.82 5.77
C ILE A 690 -14.63 -10.62 4.82
N PRO A 691 -14.08 -9.47 5.22
CA PRO A 691 -13.94 -8.33 4.31
C PRO A 691 -13.05 -8.63 3.10
N VAL A 692 -12.02 -9.47 3.28
CA VAL A 692 -11.13 -9.91 2.20
C VAL A 692 -11.91 -10.75 1.16
N ILE A 693 -12.81 -11.63 1.59
CA ILE A 693 -13.69 -12.38 0.68
C ILE A 693 -14.61 -11.43 -0.10
N PHE A 694 -15.20 -10.43 0.55
CA PHE A 694 -16.03 -9.45 -0.17
C PHE A 694 -15.21 -8.65 -1.19
N LEU A 695 -13.98 -8.26 -0.86
CA LEU A 695 -13.07 -7.64 -1.83
C LEU A 695 -12.69 -8.58 -2.98
N LEU A 696 -12.53 -9.88 -2.71
CA LEU A 696 -12.19 -10.87 -3.73
C LEU A 696 -13.34 -11.10 -4.72
N ILE A 697 -14.59 -11.13 -4.23
CA ILE A 697 -15.78 -11.45 -5.05
C ILE A 697 -16.33 -10.22 -5.75
N MET A 698 -16.33 -9.07 -5.06
CA MET A 698 -16.99 -7.84 -5.52
C MET A 698 -16.00 -6.73 -5.85
N GLY A 699 -14.73 -6.85 -5.51
CA GLY A 699 -13.72 -5.83 -5.78
C GLY A 699 -13.30 -5.77 -7.24
N SER A 700 -12.50 -4.75 -7.59
CA SER A 700 -11.95 -4.60 -8.93
C SER A 700 -10.98 -5.74 -9.28
N ASN A 701 -10.98 -6.14 -10.54
CA ASN A 701 -10.02 -7.12 -11.07
C ASN A 701 -8.56 -6.68 -10.90
N SER A 702 -8.30 -5.37 -10.81
CA SER A 702 -6.96 -4.82 -10.57
C SER A 702 -6.34 -5.31 -9.27
N ILE A 703 -7.15 -5.53 -8.21
CA ILE A 703 -6.65 -5.99 -6.91
C ILE A 703 -6.83 -7.49 -6.68
N PHE A 704 -7.31 -8.23 -7.68
CA PHE A 704 -7.61 -9.65 -7.52
C PHE A 704 -6.40 -10.44 -7.00
N THR A 705 -5.24 -10.32 -7.64
CA THR A 705 -4.00 -11.03 -7.25
C THR A 705 -3.55 -10.64 -5.84
N PHE A 706 -3.64 -9.35 -5.49
CA PHE A 706 -3.34 -8.82 -4.17
C PHE A 706 -4.27 -9.41 -3.09
N VAL A 707 -5.59 -9.34 -3.31
CA VAL A 707 -6.60 -9.83 -2.35
C VAL A 707 -6.57 -11.34 -2.22
N PHE A 708 -6.35 -12.06 -3.34
CA PHE A 708 -6.21 -13.51 -3.35
C PHE A 708 -4.97 -13.97 -2.57
N ALA A 709 -3.82 -13.32 -2.77
CA ALA A 709 -2.61 -13.58 -2.00
C ALA A 709 -2.85 -13.38 -0.50
N MET A 710 -3.55 -12.29 -0.14
CA MET A 710 -3.90 -11.97 1.24
C MET A 710 -4.78 -13.07 1.85
N LEU A 711 -5.80 -13.54 1.13
CA LEU A 711 -6.67 -14.64 1.59
C LEU A 711 -5.88 -15.92 1.84
N VAL A 712 -5.04 -16.32 0.88
CA VAL A 712 -4.17 -17.52 1.03
C VAL A 712 -3.27 -17.38 2.24
N GLY A 713 -2.63 -16.23 2.42
CA GLY A 713 -1.73 -15.96 3.53
C GLY A 713 -2.44 -15.94 4.89
N LEU A 714 -3.64 -15.38 4.99
CA LEU A 714 -4.45 -15.41 6.22
C LEU A 714 -4.84 -16.84 6.62
N ILE A 715 -5.21 -17.67 5.66
CA ILE A 715 -5.53 -19.09 5.91
C ILE A 715 -4.28 -19.86 6.32
N ALA A 716 -3.16 -19.65 5.62
CA ALA A 716 -1.87 -20.27 5.95
C ALA A 716 -1.42 -19.88 7.36
N GLY A 717 -1.43 -18.58 7.70
CA GLY A 717 -1.01 -18.07 9.01
C GLY A 717 -1.88 -18.57 10.17
N THR A 718 -3.19 -18.75 9.94
CA THR A 718 -4.07 -19.35 10.95
C THR A 718 -3.73 -20.81 11.21
N SER A 719 -3.45 -21.58 10.17
CA SER A 719 -3.10 -23.00 10.31
C SER A 719 -1.68 -23.20 10.85
N SER A 720 -0.71 -22.41 10.41
CA SER A 720 0.70 -22.52 10.80
C SER A 720 0.93 -22.17 12.26
N SER A 721 0.21 -21.17 12.80
CA SER A 721 0.29 -20.79 14.22
C SER A 721 -0.10 -21.92 15.16
N VAL A 722 -1.14 -22.69 14.80
CA VAL A 722 -1.65 -23.81 15.58
C VAL A 722 -0.80 -25.09 15.42
N PHE A 723 -0.49 -25.44 14.16
CA PHE A 723 0.11 -26.73 13.86
C PHE A 723 1.61 -26.69 13.64
N ILE A 724 2.20 -25.57 13.19
CA ILE A 724 3.64 -25.51 12.88
C ILE A 724 4.41 -24.82 13.99
N ALA A 725 4.03 -23.59 14.36
CA ALA A 725 4.77 -22.84 15.38
C ALA A 725 4.85 -23.59 16.72
N ALA A 726 3.69 -24.05 17.22
CA ALA A 726 3.61 -24.80 18.46
C ALA A 726 4.30 -26.17 18.39
N TYR A 727 4.23 -26.86 17.24
CA TYR A 727 4.90 -28.14 17.04
C TYR A 727 6.43 -28.01 17.05
N VAL A 728 6.97 -27.02 16.34
CA VAL A 728 8.41 -26.72 16.33
C VAL A 728 8.89 -26.38 17.75
N TRP A 729 8.12 -25.56 18.47
CA TRP A 729 8.40 -25.25 19.87
C TRP A 729 8.45 -26.51 20.74
N CYS A 730 7.47 -27.42 20.61
CA CYS A 730 7.48 -28.71 21.32
C CYS A 730 8.73 -29.53 21.01
N LEU A 731 9.14 -29.64 19.73
CA LEU A 731 10.30 -30.40 19.32
C LEU A 731 11.63 -29.89 19.95
N ILE A 732 11.70 -28.55 20.13
CA ILE A 732 12.87 -27.93 20.81
C ILE A 732 12.84 -28.24 22.30
N ARG A 733 11.69 -28.08 22.94
CA ARG A 733 11.51 -28.27 24.38
C ARG A 733 11.66 -29.76 24.80
N GLU A 734 11.21 -30.69 23.99
CA GLU A 734 11.40 -32.14 24.24
C GLU A 734 12.87 -32.57 24.29
N LYS A 735 13.74 -31.82 23.59
CA LYS A 735 15.20 -32.05 23.63
C LYS A 735 15.90 -31.28 24.76
N SER A 736 15.19 -30.43 25.49
CA SER A 736 15.75 -29.64 26.58
C SER A 736 15.75 -30.40 27.92
N LYS A 737 16.55 -29.93 28.88
CA LYS A 737 16.53 -30.47 30.26
C LYS A 737 15.20 -30.12 30.94
N PRO A 738 14.71 -30.96 31.91
CA PRO A 738 13.51 -30.64 32.68
C PRO A 738 13.56 -29.22 33.26
N LYS A 739 12.52 -28.46 33.07
CA LYS A 739 12.42 -27.08 33.60
C LYS A 739 11.97 -27.17 35.05
N GLN A 740 12.85 -26.80 36.01
CA GLN A 740 12.46 -26.58 37.39
C GLN A 740 12.44 -25.08 37.68
N LYS A 741 11.35 -24.60 38.28
CA LYS A 741 11.35 -23.26 38.85
C LYS A 741 12.37 -23.25 40.02
N THR A 742 13.45 -22.52 39.86
CA THR A 742 14.28 -22.12 41.00
C THR A 742 13.40 -21.28 41.92
N THR A 743 13.11 -21.79 43.08
CA THR A 743 12.41 -21.07 44.15
C THR A 743 13.30 -19.92 44.60
N LYS A 744 13.31 -18.81 43.85
CA LYS A 744 13.63 -17.53 44.46
C LYS A 744 12.53 -17.31 45.47
N GLN A 745 12.85 -17.45 46.77
CA GLN A 745 11.99 -17.00 47.85
C GLN A 745 11.47 -15.60 47.46
N LYS A 746 10.22 -15.53 47.02
CA LYS A 746 9.49 -14.27 47.00
C LYS A 746 9.47 -13.90 48.47
N LYS A 747 10.24 -12.85 48.90
CA LYS A 747 9.88 -12.07 50.07
C LYS A 747 8.39 -11.83 49.95
N ASP A 748 7.65 -12.31 50.95
CA ASP A 748 6.21 -12.11 51.07
C ASP A 748 5.92 -10.62 50.86
N LYS A 749 5.60 -10.26 49.60
CA LYS A 749 4.77 -9.09 49.37
C LYS A 749 3.48 -9.46 50.05
N LYS A 750 3.18 -8.80 51.18
CA LYS A 750 1.88 -8.83 51.86
C LYS A 750 0.84 -9.06 50.79
N VAL A 751 0.23 -10.24 50.80
CA VAL A 751 -0.96 -10.53 50.02
C VAL A 751 -1.91 -9.41 50.42
N LYS A 752 -2.06 -8.41 49.55
CA LYS A 752 -3.17 -7.48 49.67
C LYS A 752 -4.36 -8.41 49.78
N LYS A 753 -5.11 -8.34 50.90
CA LYS A 753 -6.42 -8.95 51.01
C LYS A 753 -7.12 -8.63 49.70
N GLU A 754 -7.06 -9.54 48.71
CA GLU A 754 -7.91 -9.49 47.53
C GLU A 754 -9.30 -9.47 48.14
N LEU A 755 -10.01 -8.42 47.88
CA LEU A 755 -11.34 -8.21 48.43
C LEU A 755 -12.14 -9.46 48.10
N LEU A 756 -12.60 -10.16 49.13
CA LEU A 756 -13.49 -11.34 48.99
C LEU A 756 -14.68 -11.04 48.02
N ASP A 757 -14.99 -9.76 47.84
CA ASP A 757 -15.98 -9.26 46.88
C ASP A 757 -15.65 -9.56 45.40
N GLU A 758 -14.41 -9.90 45.02
CA GLU A 758 -14.08 -10.29 43.67
C GLU A 758 -14.65 -11.66 43.29
N TYR A 759 -14.86 -12.52 44.26
CA TYR A 759 -15.39 -13.88 44.11
C TYR A 759 -16.77 -14.05 44.74
N THR A 760 -17.35 -13.00 45.31
CA THR A 760 -18.69 -13.11 45.88
C THR A 760 -19.75 -13.16 44.82
N ILE A 761 -20.38 -14.23 44.82
CA ILE A 761 -21.44 -14.70 43.97
C ILE A 761 -22.74 -13.98 44.21
N SER A 762 -22.89 -13.25 45.27
CA SER A 762 -24.06 -12.38 45.55
C SER A 762 -24.41 -11.44 44.39
N GLY A 763 -23.51 -11.20 43.44
CA GLY A 763 -23.77 -10.43 42.24
C GLY A 763 -24.02 -11.26 40.97
N ILE A 764 -23.67 -12.55 40.99
CA ILE A 764 -23.72 -13.41 39.77
C ILE A 764 -24.85 -14.41 39.85
N ASN A 765 -25.10 -15.00 41.05
CA ASN A 765 -26.06 -16.08 41.23
C ASN A 765 -27.26 -15.64 42.09
N ALA A 766 -27.34 -14.39 42.54
CA ALA A 766 -28.47 -13.85 43.25
C ALA A 766 -29.61 -13.39 42.32
#